data_844305a5eacebd81e1733bcf86bab14d
#
_entry.id   844305a5eacebd81e1733bcf86bab14d
#
_cell.length_a   1.000
_cell.length_b   1.000
_cell.length_c   1.000
_cell.angle_alpha   90.00
_cell.angle_beta   90.00
_cell.angle_gamma   90.00
#
_symmetry.space_group_name_H-M   'P 1'
#
loop_
_entity.id
_entity.type
_entity.pdbx_description
1 polymer ?
#
loop_
_entity_poly.entity_id
_entity_poly.type
_entity_poly.pdbx_seq_one_letter_code
_entity_poly.pdbx_strand_id
1 'polypeptide(L)'
;NRFATLIRLFFILIFFGISFIKFSSKKDRFKLLIYLLSVFLYTILHLVFVDNYLMEELLYIFKMTSNVLLFYSVYSMNIDYKKSIKFIKIILWFMCGSIVFCNFFKLGYSSYSFNYLKYNIFDWFKNINGYFEDFSGKGFFHLANQIVGVVLLFYPMLINEVKENKKVMDIVLLNVCSLSMLMIGNRTSSAGPLIILIFSFVIYLFLVTIKKEKLSVKYILILVFSMIFINIFLYNAPIVKRDKYYNDLDKSVINITGNVDKSEVINKYISDNKDNTVNKSTRDILLDKNLNINFIDNYYPYNQDYEFWDNLVNSNIDFKDSRLIELKIAQRLVELSDNKFYKFVGIGYYKIISVCNIERDYVMQYYSVGILGLVIFIGFYFIIYIKMLFKVFINLDKKFNYLNIMLLSGIGINLIVAYLSGNILNALSSTIPLTICLGIAYNEIRVNKPGKVLNYNICKLNKKEIINELNNSDNRNILFNINPIIMVNFNDNKEYKKFINKEKYNIPDGFGTIVGLRFKDNKGYSQITGVDMFNSLLYNACKYDKKVYLYGSKKEVIEKTVKVLKEKYINLNICGYMSGYSKEKDALNDIKKCKPDYLFVGIGSPKQEEFIIRNEKFFRNIGVIMPVGGTFDVVSGLKKRAPIIYQKLHLEWLYRMIKEPKRIKDNVKILKYLYLVIFKNGGKDEK
;
A
#
# COMPACT_ATOMS: atom_id res chain seq x y z
N ASN A 1 12.01 -20.64 12.40
CA ASN A 1 12.58 -21.28 11.20
C ASN A 1 13.57 -20.33 10.54
N ARG A 2 14.88 -20.44 10.92
CA ARG A 2 15.97 -19.58 10.42
C ARG A 2 16.08 -19.60 8.90
N PHE A 3 15.94 -20.77 8.27
CA PHE A 3 16.02 -20.94 6.82
C PHE A 3 14.98 -20.08 6.05
N ALA A 4 13.72 -20.13 6.45
CA ALA A 4 12.68 -19.33 5.82
C ALA A 4 12.91 -17.82 6.02
N THR A 5 13.47 -17.41 7.15
CA THR A 5 13.85 -16.02 7.40
C THR A 5 14.96 -15.58 6.45
N LEU A 6 16.03 -16.38 6.28
CA LEU A 6 17.14 -16.08 5.38
C LEU A 6 16.69 -15.97 3.92
N ILE A 7 15.81 -16.86 3.44
CA ILE A 7 15.24 -16.77 2.10
C ILE A 7 14.49 -15.45 1.90
N ARG A 8 13.64 -15.06 2.85
CA ARG A 8 12.90 -13.80 2.77
C ARG A 8 13.83 -12.59 2.73
N LEU A 9 14.84 -12.57 3.58
CA LEU A 9 15.85 -11.51 3.60
C LEU A 9 16.63 -11.43 2.29
N PHE A 10 17.01 -12.56 1.71
CA PHE A 10 17.67 -12.62 0.41
C PHE A 10 16.84 -11.99 -0.71
N PHE A 11 15.55 -12.33 -0.80
CA PHE A 11 14.66 -11.70 -1.79
C PHE A 11 14.47 -10.20 -1.55
N ILE A 12 14.38 -9.76 -0.28
CA ILE A 12 14.30 -8.32 0.03
C ILE A 12 15.57 -7.61 -0.46
N LEU A 13 16.76 -8.18 -0.26
CA LEU A 13 18.01 -7.58 -0.71
C LEU A 13 18.12 -7.49 -2.23
N ILE A 14 17.71 -8.53 -2.97
CA ILE A 14 17.66 -8.48 -4.45
C ILE A 14 16.73 -7.38 -4.91
N PHE A 15 15.52 -7.33 -4.35
CA PHE A 15 14.53 -6.32 -4.71
C PHE A 15 15.01 -4.91 -4.38
N PHE A 16 15.68 -4.75 -3.24
CA PHE A 16 16.33 -3.51 -2.84
C PHE A 16 17.45 -3.11 -3.81
N GLY A 17 18.36 -4.01 -4.15
CA GLY A 17 19.44 -3.74 -5.10
C GLY A 17 18.95 -3.25 -6.44
N ILE A 18 17.94 -3.92 -7.01
CA ILE A 18 17.30 -3.51 -8.27
C ILE A 18 16.70 -2.11 -8.15
N SER A 19 15.97 -1.85 -7.05
CA SER A 19 15.30 -0.57 -6.85
C SER A 19 16.29 0.57 -6.64
N PHE A 20 17.36 0.32 -5.87
CA PHE A 20 18.40 1.29 -5.58
C PHE A 20 19.17 1.71 -6.83
N ILE A 21 19.53 0.76 -7.68
CA ILE A 21 20.29 1.05 -8.92
C ILE A 21 19.41 1.76 -9.96
N LYS A 22 18.20 1.24 -10.22
CA LYS A 22 17.38 1.66 -11.38
C LYS A 22 16.41 2.80 -11.09
N PHE A 23 15.88 2.89 -9.87
CA PHE A 23 14.69 3.72 -9.60
C PHE A 23 14.91 4.80 -8.53
N SER A 24 15.95 4.71 -7.70
CA SER A 24 16.13 5.66 -6.59
C SER A 24 16.71 7.02 -7.03
N SER A 25 16.22 8.11 -6.41
CA SER A 25 16.77 9.46 -6.58
C SER A 25 17.97 9.70 -5.66
N LYS A 26 18.86 10.68 -5.99
CA LYS A 26 19.99 11.08 -5.11
C LYS A 26 19.49 11.48 -3.71
N LYS A 27 18.40 12.25 -3.65
CA LYS A 27 17.80 12.70 -2.38
C LYS A 27 17.32 11.54 -1.51
N ASP A 28 16.72 10.53 -2.11
CA ASP A 28 16.21 9.37 -1.38
C ASP A 28 17.36 8.45 -0.95
N ARG A 29 18.43 8.32 -1.78
CA ARG A 29 19.67 7.64 -1.39
C ARG A 29 20.34 8.30 -0.19
N PHE A 30 20.38 9.63 -0.15
CA PHE A 30 20.95 10.37 0.96
C PHE A 30 20.16 10.14 2.27
N LYS A 31 18.83 10.16 2.21
CA LYS A 31 17.99 9.83 3.38
C LYS A 31 18.19 8.40 3.87
N LEU A 32 18.29 7.46 2.92
CA LEU A 32 18.57 6.07 3.25
C LEU A 32 19.96 5.92 3.91
N LEU A 33 20.96 6.63 3.40
CA LEU A 33 22.31 6.62 3.99
C LEU A 33 22.30 7.10 5.43
N ILE A 34 21.58 8.20 5.73
CA ILE A 34 21.41 8.71 7.10
C ILE A 34 20.77 7.64 7.98
N TYR A 35 19.72 6.97 7.49
CA TYR A 35 19.06 5.90 8.23
C TYR A 35 20.03 4.72 8.48
N LEU A 36 20.76 4.26 7.48
CA LEU A 36 21.72 3.16 7.63
C LEU A 36 22.86 3.53 8.59
N LEU A 37 23.31 4.78 8.56
CA LEU A 37 24.29 5.29 9.52
C LEU A 37 23.73 5.26 10.96
N SER A 38 22.47 5.66 11.14
CA SER A 38 21.84 5.60 12.47
C SER A 38 21.69 4.15 12.98
N VAL A 39 21.36 3.21 12.09
CA VAL A 39 21.34 1.77 12.42
C VAL A 39 22.72 1.27 12.80
N PHE A 40 23.73 1.64 12.04
CA PHE A 40 25.12 1.24 12.32
C PHE A 40 25.62 1.73 13.69
N LEU A 41 25.41 3.02 13.98
CA LEU A 41 25.78 3.60 15.27
C LEU A 41 25.00 2.96 16.42
N TYR A 42 23.69 2.73 16.23
CA TYR A 42 22.87 2.02 17.20
C TYR A 42 23.39 0.59 17.42
N THR A 43 23.75 -0.13 16.36
CA THR A 43 24.25 -1.51 16.47
C THR A 43 25.52 -1.59 17.32
N ILE A 44 26.46 -0.66 17.10
CA ILE A 44 27.67 -0.59 17.94
C ILE A 44 27.29 -0.35 19.40
N LEU A 45 26.45 0.66 19.64
CA LEU A 45 26.02 0.99 21.00
C LEU A 45 25.29 -0.19 21.67
N HIS A 46 24.39 -0.86 20.96
CA HIS A 46 23.64 -2.01 21.46
C HIS A 46 24.58 -3.16 21.85
N LEU A 47 25.51 -3.50 20.97
CA LEU A 47 26.44 -4.61 21.21
C LEU A 47 27.48 -4.36 22.33
N VAL A 48 27.72 -3.09 22.70
CA VAL A 48 28.56 -2.74 23.85
C VAL A 48 27.86 -3.06 25.18
N PHE A 49 26.53 -2.91 25.22
CA PHE A 49 25.75 -3.04 26.46
C PHE A 49 24.97 -4.37 26.57
N VAL A 50 24.87 -5.12 25.48
CA VAL A 50 24.17 -6.41 25.44
C VAL A 50 25.17 -7.53 25.30
N ASP A 51 25.42 -8.21 26.42
CA ASP A 51 26.26 -9.39 26.43
C ASP A 51 25.59 -10.58 25.75
N ASN A 52 26.38 -11.29 24.92
CA ASN A 52 26.09 -12.59 24.33
C ASN A 52 25.26 -12.66 23.04
N TYR A 53 25.51 -13.74 22.27
CA TYR A 53 24.79 -14.14 21.04
C TYR A 53 24.85 -13.13 19.91
N LEU A 54 26.06 -12.62 19.62
CA LEU A 54 26.33 -11.63 18.57
C LEU A 54 25.60 -11.92 17.25
N MET A 55 25.56 -13.15 16.77
CA MET A 55 24.96 -13.52 15.48
C MET A 55 23.45 -13.38 15.50
N GLU A 56 22.80 -13.73 16.61
CA GLU A 56 21.36 -13.62 16.79
C GLU A 56 20.93 -12.15 16.85
N GLU A 57 21.65 -11.32 17.58
CA GLU A 57 21.38 -9.87 17.67
C GLU A 57 21.60 -9.19 16.31
N LEU A 58 22.68 -9.47 15.60
CA LEU A 58 22.92 -8.94 14.26
C LEU A 58 21.86 -9.39 13.27
N LEU A 59 21.45 -10.66 13.30
CA LEU A 59 20.37 -11.16 12.43
C LEU A 59 19.04 -10.46 12.74
N TYR A 60 18.76 -10.21 14.02
CA TYR A 60 17.56 -9.51 14.43
C TYR A 60 17.56 -8.05 13.98
N ILE A 61 18.64 -7.30 14.20
CA ILE A 61 18.80 -5.92 13.72
C ILE A 61 18.69 -5.86 12.20
N PHE A 62 19.32 -6.80 11.49
CA PHE A 62 19.21 -6.89 10.03
C PHE A 62 17.78 -7.18 9.56
N LYS A 63 17.08 -8.09 10.22
CA LYS A 63 15.66 -8.39 9.98
C LYS A 63 14.78 -7.13 10.14
N MET A 64 14.99 -6.35 11.19
CA MET A 64 14.23 -5.12 11.42
C MET A 64 14.56 -4.04 10.38
N THR A 65 15.85 -3.88 10.05
CA THR A 65 16.33 -2.95 9.01
C THR A 65 15.76 -3.29 7.63
N SER A 66 15.62 -4.57 7.32
CA SER A 66 15.12 -5.04 6.02
C SER A 66 13.73 -4.51 5.66
N ASN A 67 12.89 -4.22 6.65
CA ASN A 67 11.58 -3.61 6.43
C ASN A 67 11.69 -2.20 5.84
N VAL A 68 12.65 -1.39 6.29
CA VAL A 68 12.88 -0.05 5.73
C VAL A 68 13.45 -0.14 4.32
N LEU A 69 14.33 -1.11 4.04
CA LEU A 69 14.85 -1.38 2.69
C LEU A 69 13.72 -1.80 1.74
N LEU A 70 12.80 -2.62 2.20
CA LEU A 70 11.62 -3.05 1.43
C LEU A 70 10.67 -1.88 1.16
N PHE A 71 10.36 -1.07 2.18
CA PHE A 71 9.56 0.16 1.99
C PHE A 71 10.20 1.08 0.96
N TYR A 72 11.51 1.33 1.08
CA TYR A 72 12.25 2.13 0.13
C TYR A 72 12.14 1.59 -1.30
N SER A 73 12.18 0.28 -1.46
CA SER A 73 12.06 -0.38 -2.76
C SER A 73 10.68 -0.18 -3.37
N VAL A 74 9.60 -0.46 -2.63
CA VAL A 74 8.21 -0.26 -3.07
C VAL A 74 7.95 1.21 -3.42
N TYR A 75 8.46 2.13 -2.58
CA TYR A 75 8.39 3.56 -2.80
C TYR A 75 9.11 4.00 -4.08
N SER A 76 10.37 3.60 -4.25
CA SER A 76 11.22 4.01 -5.37
C SER A 76 10.72 3.48 -6.72
N MET A 77 10.22 2.25 -6.74
CA MET A 77 9.64 1.61 -7.93
C MET A 77 8.26 2.15 -8.28
N ASN A 78 7.68 3.00 -7.42
CA ASN A 78 6.33 3.54 -7.58
C ASN A 78 5.28 2.45 -7.82
N ILE A 79 5.33 1.42 -6.96
CA ILE A 79 4.31 0.36 -6.99
C ILE A 79 3.02 0.97 -6.44
N ASP A 80 1.95 0.91 -7.23
CA ASP A 80 0.65 1.46 -6.91
C ASP A 80 -0.38 0.36 -6.59
N TYR A 81 -1.54 0.79 -6.10
CA TYR A 81 -2.64 -0.08 -5.75
C TYR A 81 -3.12 -0.94 -6.93
N LYS A 82 -3.29 -0.34 -8.13
CA LYS A 82 -3.84 -1.04 -9.30
C LYS A 82 -2.95 -2.18 -9.79
N LYS A 83 -1.63 -2.06 -9.63
CA LYS A 83 -0.69 -3.13 -9.97
C LYS A 83 -0.70 -4.25 -8.94
N SER A 84 -0.91 -3.91 -7.67
CA SER A 84 -0.76 -4.83 -6.54
C SER A 84 -2.01 -5.63 -6.23
N ILE A 85 -3.20 -5.07 -6.45
CA ILE A 85 -4.47 -5.68 -5.99
C ILE A 85 -4.74 -7.07 -6.53
N LYS A 86 -4.29 -7.39 -7.75
CA LYS A 86 -4.45 -8.74 -8.32
C LYS A 86 -3.70 -9.78 -7.50
N PHE A 87 -2.45 -9.47 -7.12
CA PHE A 87 -1.62 -10.37 -6.30
C PHE A 87 -2.17 -10.47 -4.88
N ILE A 88 -2.65 -9.37 -4.31
CA ILE A 88 -3.29 -9.37 -2.99
C ILE A 88 -4.50 -10.30 -2.98
N LYS A 89 -5.36 -10.27 -4.00
CA LYS A 89 -6.51 -11.17 -4.10
C LYS A 89 -6.10 -12.64 -4.20
N ILE A 90 -5.03 -12.95 -4.93
CA ILE A 90 -4.50 -14.32 -5.02
C ILE A 90 -4.01 -14.79 -3.64
N ILE A 91 -3.28 -13.94 -2.90
CA ILE A 91 -2.80 -14.26 -1.55
C ILE A 91 -3.99 -14.51 -0.61
N LEU A 92 -5.01 -13.65 -0.65
CA LEU A 92 -6.20 -13.82 0.18
C LEU A 92 -6.97 -15.10 -0.16
N TRP A 93 -7.14 -15.42 -1.45
CA TRP A 93 -7.75 -16.68 -1.88
C TRP A 93 -6.98 -17.90 -1.36
N PHE A 94 -5.65 -17.88 -1.49
CA PHE A 94 -4.81 -18.96 -0.99
C PHE A 94 -4.90 -19.10 0.54
N MET A 95 -4.74 -18.02 1.28
CA MET A 95 -4.74 -18.04 2.74
C MET A 95 -6.12 -18.37 3.31
N CYS A 96 -7.12 -17.59 2.98
CA CYS A 96 -8.45 -17.73 3.54
C CYS A 96 -9.19 -18.95 2.99
N GLY A 97 -9.02 -19.23 1.69
CA GLY A 97 -9.60 -20.40 1.04
C GLY A 97 -9.05 -21.71 1.61
N SER A 98 -7.74 -21.79 1.88
CA SER A 98 -7.16 -22.98 2.52
C SER A 98 -7.64 -23.19 3.96
N ILE A 99 -7.83 -22.11 4.73
CA ILE A 99 -8.38 -22.22 6.09
C ILE A 99 -9.82 -22.76 6.04
N VAL A 100 -10.66 -22.21 5.16
CA VAL A 100 -12.05 -22.66 5.01
C VAL A 100 -12.10 -24.11 4.52
N PHE A 101 -11.28 -24.45 3.53
CA PHE A 101 -11.16 -25.84 3.04
C PHE A 101 -10.73 -26.80 4.15
N CYS A 102 -9.66 -26.47 4.88
CA CYS A 102 -9.17 -27.31 5.98
C CYS A 102 -10.21 -27.46 7.09
N ASN A 103 -10.99 -26.42 7.37
CA ASN A 103 -12.05 -26.50 8.36
C ASN A 103 -13.17 -27.44 7.92
N PHE A 104 -13.65 -27.34 6.67
CA PHE A 104 -14.72 -28.22 6.15
C PHE A 104 -14.34 -29.70 6.24
N PHE A 105 -13.11 -30.04 5.88
CA PHE A 105 -12.63 -31.42 5.86
C PHE A 105 -11.91 -31.87 7.13
N LYS A 106 -11.81 -31.04 8.16
CA LYS A 106 -11.11 -31.30 9.44
C LYS A 106 -9.62 -31.67 9.25
N LEU A 107 -8.98 -31.06 8.24
CA LEU A 107 -7.60 -31.35 7.87
C LEU A 107 -6.55 -30.41 8.47
N GLY A 108 -6.98 -29.38 9.17
CA GLY A 108 -6.10 -28.34 9.71
C GLY A 108 -5.77 -28.48 11.18
N TYR A 109 -4.85 -27.63 11.64
CA TYR A 109 -4.50 -27.52 13.05
C TYR A 109 -5.44 -26.57 13.80
N SER A 110 -5.65 -26.85 15.09
CA SER A 110 -6.30 -25.92 16.01
C SER A 110 -5.54 -24.58 16.07
N SER A 111 -6.25 -23.48 16.29
CA SER A 111 -5.65 -22.15 16.40
C SER A 111 -4.70 -22.01 17.58
N TYR A 112 -4.93 -22.73 18.65
CA TYR A 112 -4.22 -22.63 19.93
C TYR A 112 -3.20 -23.74 20.17
N SER A 113 -3.29 -24.83 19.42
CA SER A 113 -2.40 -25.99 19.56
C SER A 113 -1.99 -26.53 18.20
N PHE A 114 -1.10 -27.55 18.20
CA PHE A 114 -0.77 -28.34 17.00
C PHE A 114 -1.64 -29.61 16.86
N ASN A 115 -2.69 -29.73 17.69
CA ASN A 115 -3.65 -30.82 17.53
C ASN A 115 -4.51 -30.58 16.29
N TYR A 116 -4.95 -31.66 15.68
CA TYR A 116 -5.88 -31.58 14.56
C TYR A 116 -7.24 -31.04 14.98
N LEU A 117 -7.89 -30.31 14.10
CA LEU A 117 -9.22 -29.79 14.29
C LEU A 117 -10.24 -30.93 14.43
N LYS A 118 -10.96 -30.98 15.56
CA LYS A 118 -11.97 -32.04 15.80
C LYS A 118 -13.34 -31.70 15.22
N TYR A 119 -13.73 -30.42 15.29
CA TYR A 119 -15.06 -29.96 14.89
C TYR A 119 -14.96 -28.92 13.79
N ASN A 120 -15.81 -29.01 12.78
CA ASN A 120 -15.88 -28.06 11.68
C ASN A 120 -17.00 -27.04 11.87
N ILE A 121 -17.18 -26.12 10.91
CA ILE A 121 -18.21 -25.08 10.95
C ILE A 121 -19.63 -25.62 11.09
N PHE A 122 -19.95 -26.81 10.54
CA PHE A 122 -21.29 -27.39 10.68
C PHE A 122 -21.55 -27.90 12.10
N ASP A 123 -20.49 -28.26 12.82
CA ASP A 123 -20.56 -28.67 14.22
C ASP A 123 -20.73 -27.47 15.17
N TRP A 124 -20.51 -26.21 14.70
CA TRP A 124 -20.76 -25.02 15.52
C TRP A 124 -22.24 -24.88 15.94
N PHE A 125 -23.16 -25.32 15.08
CA PHE A 125 -24.60 -25.22 15.28
C PHE A 125 -25.17 -26.40 16.05
N LYS A 126 -24.34 -27.38 16.40
CA LYS A 126 -24.74 -28.53 17.22
C LYS A 126 -24.44 -28.27 18.69
N ASN A 127 -25.27 -28.83 19.56
CA ASN A 127 -25.03 -28.75 21.00
C ASN A 127 -23.99 -29.81 21.42
N ILE A 128 -22.73 -29.57 21.05
CA ILE A 128 -21.60 -30.46 21.32
C ILE A 128 -20.84 -29.89 22.52
N ASN A 129 -20.70 -30.66 23.57
CA ASN A 129 -19.83 -30.36 24.72
C ASN A 129 -18.39 -30.68 24.30
N GLY A 130 -17.66 -29.65 23.85
CA GLY A 130 -16.26 -29.75 23.45
C GLY A 130 -15.47 -28.53 23.93
N TYR A 131 -14.16 -28.71 24.12
CA TYR A 131 -13.28 -27.62 24.47
C TYR A 131 -13.21 -26.64 23.30
N PHE A 132 -13.19 -25.33 23.57
CA PHE A 132 -13.29 -24.30 22.51
C PHE A 132 -12.17 -24.37 21.47
N GLU A 133 -10.98 -24.86 21.85
CA GLU A 133 -9.85 -25.07 20.94
C GLU A 133 -10.14 -26.09 19.85
N ASP A 134 -10.99 -27.07 20.13
CA ASP A 134 -11.35 -28.12 19.18
C ASP A 134 -12.22 -27.60 18.02
N PHE A 135 -12.84 -26.41 18.17
CA PHE A 135 -13.70 -25.77 17.17
C PHE A 135 -12.97 -24.70 16.35
N SER A 136 -11.79 -24.25 16.80
CA SER A 136 -11.04 -23.16 16.17
C SER A 136 -9.91 -23.70 15.30
N GLY A 137 -9.77 -23.22 14.06
CA GLY A 137 -8.78 -23.75 13.13
C GLY A 137 -8.03 -22.67 12.35
N LYS A 138 -6.70 -22.84 12.25
CA LYS A 138 -5.79 -22.00 11.48
C LYS A 138 -5.32 -22.64 10.17
N GLY A 139 -5.95 -23.74 9.74
CA GLY A 139 -5.50 -24.51 8.59
C GLY A 139 -4.11 -25.11 8.81
N PHE A 140 -3.22 -25.01 7.82
CA PHE A 140 -1.85 -25.51 7.89
C PHE A 140 -0.86 -24.43 8.38
N PHE A 141 -1.33 -23.25 8.75
CA PHE A 141 -0.44 -22.16 9.15
C PHE A 141 0.05 -22.32 10.59
N HIS A 142 1.25 -21.81 10.84
CA HIS A 142 1.91 -21.98 12.13
C HIS A 142 1.30 -21.07 13.21
N LEU A 143 1.12 -19.78 12.94
CA LEU A 143 0.66 -18.78 13.91
C LEU A 143 -0.60 -18.05 13.44
N ALA A 144 -1.67 -18.17 14.21
CA ALA A 144 -2.97 -17.56 13.95
C ALA A 144 -2.90 -16.02 13.85
N ASN A 145 -2.21 -15.35 14.79
CA ASN A 145 -2.13 -13.89 14.84
C ASN A 145 -1.47 -13.26 13.60
N GLN A 146 -0.49 -13.94 12.99
CA GLN A 146 0.15 -13.46 11.77
C GLN A 146 -0.82 -13.46 10.57
N ILE A 147 -1.68 -14.50 10.46
CA ILE A 147 -2.71 -14.57 9.44
C ILE A 147 -3.72 -13.45 9.63
N VAL A 148 -4.19 -13.29 10.88
CA VAL A 148 -5.14 -12.25 11.26
C VAL A 148 -4.62 -10.88 10.84
N GLY A 149 -3.35 -10.55 11.13
CA GLY A 149 -2.74 -9.30 10.73
C GLY A 149 -2.76 -9.11 9.20
N VAL A 150 -2.36 -10.11 8.42
CA VAL A 150 -2.33 -10.03 6.95
C VAL A 150 -3.72 -9.88 6.36
N VAL A 151 -4.71 -10.63 6.86
CA VAL A 151 -6.08 -10.54 6.37
C VAL A 151 -6.70 -9.18 6.71
N LEU A 152 -6.61 -8.71 7.95
CA LEU A 152 -7.13 -7.39 8.36
C LEU A 152 -6.45 -6.23 7.64
N LEU A 153 -5.19 -6.38 7.26
CA LEU A 153 -4.46 -5.39 6.45
C LEU A 153 -5.09 -5.21 5.07
N PHE A 154 -5.38 -6.33 4.40
CA PHE A 154 -5.86 -6.32 3.02
C PHE A 154 -7.38 -6.30 2.88
N TYR A 155 -8.12 -6.59 3.95
CA TYR A 155 -9.57 -6.62 3.95
C TYR A 155 -10.21 -5.29 3.51
N PRO A 156 -9.77 -4.10 3.99
CA PRO A 156 -10.27 -2.82 3.50
C PRO A 156 -9.99 -2.58 2.00
N MET A 157 -8.84 -3.08 1.50
CA MET A 157 -8.53 -3.00 0.08
C MET A 157 -9.52 -3.82 -0.77
N LEU A 158 -9.89 -5.01 -0.28
CA LEU A 158 -10.87 -5.86 -0.93
C LEU A 158 -12.26 -5.23 -0.93
N ILE A 159 -12.65 -4.57 0.17
CA ILE A 159 -13.92 -3.82 0.24
C ILE A 159 -13.93 -2.69 -0.81
N ASN A 160 -12.81 -1.99 -1.01
CA ASN A 160 -12.72 -1.01 -2.09
C ASN A 160 -12.89 -1.63 -3.48
N GLU A 161 -12.32 -2.81 -3.73
CA GLU A 161 -12.54 -3.53 -5.00
C GLU A 161 -14.00 -3.90 -5.24
N VAL A 162 -14.68 -4.35 -4.18
CA VAL A 162 -16.13 -4.63 -4.23
C VAL A 162 -16.92 -3.37 -4.57
N LYS A 163 -16.55 -2.19 -3.99
CA LYS A 163 -17.17 -0.90 -4.33
C LYS A 163 -16.99 -0.55 -5.81
N GLU A 164 -15.76 -0.65 -6.31
CA GLU A 164 -15.42 -0.21 -7.67
C GLU A 164 -15.94 -1.16 -8.75
N ASN A 165 -15.74 -2.48 -8.57
CA ASN A 165 -15.97 -3.46 -9.62
C ASN A 165 -17.29 -4.23 -9.48
N LYS A 166 -17.79 -4.46 -8.26
CA LYS A 166 -18.99 -5.24 -7.93
C LYS A 166 -19.01 -6.64 -8.55
N LYS A 167 -17.83 -7.24 -8.73
CA LYS A 167 -17.68 -8.60 -9.28
C LYS A 167 -18.08 -9.63 -8.24
N VAL A 168 -18.81 -10.66 -8.66
CA VAL A 168 -19.26 -11.76 -7.78
C VAL A 168 -18.08 -12.42 -7.06
N MET A 169 -16.96 -12.67 -7.77
CA MET A 169 -15.77 -13.29 -7.17
C MET A 169 -15.13 -12.43 -6.06
N ASP A 170 -15.19 -11.10 -6.14
CA ASP A 170 -14.68 -10.22 -5.10
C ASP A 170 -15.60 -10.23 -3.88
N ILE A 171 -16.92 -10.37 -4.07
CA ILE A 171 -17.90 -10.51 -2.98
C ILE A 171 -17.73 -11.87 -2.29
N VAL A 172 -17.57 -12.94 -3.05
CA VAL A 172 -17.30 -14.27 -2.49
C VAL A 172 -16.01 -14.27 -1.69
N LEU A 173 -14.92 -13.70 -2.23
CA LEU A 173 -13.66 -13.57 -1.49
C LEU A 173 -13.79 -12.79 -0.19
N LEU A 174 -14.57 -11.69 -0.19
CA LEU A 174 -14.83 -10.90 1.02
C LEU A 174 -15.46 -11.75 2.13
N ASN A 175 -16.47 -12.56 1.78
CA ASN A 175 -17.15 -13.42 2.74
C ASN A 175 -16.31 -14.65 3.15
N VAL A 176 -15.48 -15.20 2.23
CA VAL A 176 -14.48 -16.24 2.55
C VAL A 176 -13.44 -15.72 3.54
N CYS A 177 -12.94 -14.50 3.36
CA CYS A 177 -12.05 -13.86 4.32
C CYS A 177 -12.73 -13.71 5.70
N SER A 178 -13.97 -13.23 5.73
CA SER A 178 -14.73 -13.09 6.96
C SER A 178 -14.92 -14.43 7.69
N LEU A 179 -15.31 -15.46 6.95
CA LEU A 179 -15.52 -16.80 7.47
C LEU A 179 -14.24 -17.43 8.02
N SER A 180 -13.13 -17.31 7.27
CA SER A 180 -11.83 -17.80 7.73
C SER A 180 -11.38 -17.13 9.02
N MET A 181 -11.68 -15.84 9.18
CA MET A 181 -11.37 -15.10 10.40
C MET A 181 -12.21 -15.56 11.61
N LEU A 182 -13.47 -15.88 11.41
CA LEU A 182 -14.30 -16.50 12.46
C LEU A 182 -13.81 -17.91 12.84
N MET A 183 -13.33 -18.69 11.85
CA MET A 183 -12.76 -20.03 12.08
C MET A 183 -11.49 -19.98 12.93
N ILE A 184 -10.67 -18.95 12.80
CA ILE A 184 -9.47 -18.76 13.65
C ILE A 184 -9.89 -18.59 15.13
N GLY A 185 -10.98 -17.91 15.42
CA GLY A 185 -11.64 -17.92 16.72
C GLY A 185 -10.94 -17.15 17.84
N ASN A 186 -10.06 -16.19 17.54
CA ASN A 186 -9.60 -15.23 18.54
C ASN A 186 -10.43 -13.93 18.50
N ARG A 187 -10.37 -13.10 19.56
CA ARG A 187 -11.16 -11.86 19.65
C ARG A 187 -10.92 -10.92 18.48
N THR A 188 -9.67 -10.71 18.10
CA THR A 188 -9.28 -9.81 17.01
C THR A 188 -9.75 -10.31 15.64
N SER A 189 -9.66 -11.63 15.39
CA SER A 189 -10.13 -12.21 14.13
C SER A 189 -11.65 -12.16 14.02
N SER A 190 -12.36 -12.41 15.10
CA SER A 190 -13.82 -12.47 15.09
C SER A 190 -14.47 -11.08 14.98
N ALA A 191 -13.95 -10.08 15.69
CA ALA A 191 -14.50 -8.72 15.67
C ALA A 191 -13.97 -7.88 14.49
N GLY A 192 -12.73 -8.12 14.05
CA GLY A 192 -12.03 -7.28 13.06
C GLY A 192 -12.80 -7.07 11.76
N PRO A 193 -13.21 -8.10 11.02
CA PRO A 193 -13.97 -7.95 9.77
C PRO A 193 -15.25 -7.15 9.93
N LEU A 194 -16.03 -7.39 11.01
CA LEU A 194 -17.27 -6.67 11.26
C LEU A 194 -17.02 -5.18 11.52
N ILE A 195 -16.03 -4.86 12.36
CA ILE A 195 -15.64 -3.46 12.65
C ILE A 195 -15.24 -2.75 11.36
N ILE A 196 -14.45 -3.40 10.49
CA ILE A 196 -14.02 -2.82 9.22
C ILE A 196 -15.21 -2.61 8.28
N LEU A 197 -16.16 -3.53 8.20
CA LEU A 197 -17.36 -3.38 7.39
C LEU A 197 -18.24 -2.22 7.87
N ILE A 198 -18.47 -2.10 9.18
CA ILE A 198 -19.21 -0.97 9.76
C ILE A 198 -18.49 0.35 9.48
N PHE A 199 -17.19 0.43 9.72
CA PHE A 199 -16.39 1.61 9.42
C PHE A 199 -16.46 1.99 7.94
N SER A 200 -16.33 1.01 7.06
CA SER A 200 -16.42 1.17 5.61
C SER A 200 -17.79 1.70 5.16
N PHE A 201 -18.86 1.21 5.77
CA PHE A 201 -20.23 1.68 5.54
C PHE A 201 -20.42 3.14 5.97
N VAL A 202 -19.96 3.49 7.17
CA VAL A 202 -20.04 4.87 7.70
C VAL A 202 -19.24 5.84 6.82
N ILE A 203 -18.01 5.49 6.46
CA ILE A 203 -17.17 6.31 5.57
C ILE A 203 -17.80 6.47 4.19
N TYR A 204 -18.40 5.42 3.65
CA TYR A 204 -19.08 5.51 2.35
C TYR A 204 -20.25 6.48 2.40
N LEU A 205 -21.13 6.40 3.41
CA LEU A 205 -22.25 7.35 3.59
C LEU A 205 -21.74 8.79 3.77
N PHE A 206 -20.70 8.97 4.57
CA PHE A 206 -20.05 10.27 4.76
C PHE A 206 -19.55 10.89 3.43
N LEU A 207 -18.91 10.11 2.57
CA LEU A 207 -18.45 10.58 1.27
C LEU A 207 -19.59 10.87 0.31
N VAL A 208 -20.67 10.10 0.33
CA VAL A 208 -21.87 10.35 -0.46
C VAL A 208 -22.52 11.67 -0.06
N THR A 209 -22.62 11.96 1.25
CA THR A 209 -23.27 13.18 1.75
C THR A 209 -22.42 14.43 1.52
N ILE A 210 -21.14 14.39 1.89
CA ILE A 210 -20.27 15.59 1.87
C ILE A 210 -19.67 15.83 0.49
N LYS A 211 -19.19 14.77 -0.19
CA LYS A 211 -18.55 14.89 -1.52
C LYS A 211 -19.52 14.73 -2.68
N LYS A 212 -20.81 14.53 -2.41
CA LYS A 212 -21.84 14.31 -3.43
C LYS A 212 -21.47 13.18 -4.41
N GLU A 213 -20.77 12.13 -3.91
CA GLU A 213 -20.53 10.92 -4.70
C GLU A 213 -21.87 10.24 -5.04
N LYS A 214 -21.96 9.59 -6.21
CA LYS A 214 -23.17 8.86 -6.60
C LYS A 214 -23.45 7.71 -5.65
N LEU A 215 -24.63 7.70 -5.05
CA LEU A 215 -25.08 6.62 -4.18
C LEU A 215 -25.22 5.31 -4.98
N SER A 216 -24.58 4.25 -4.52
CA SER A 216 -24.73 2.92 -5.11
C SER A 216 -25.48 2.00 -4.14
N VAL A 217 -26.79 1.87 -4.33
CA VAL A 217 -27.64 0.97 -3.52
C VAL A 217 -27.10 -0.47 -3.56
N LYS A 218 -26.69 -0.94 -4.74
CA LYS A 218 -26.10 -2.28 -4.88
C LYS A 218 -24.89 -2.50 -3.94
N TYR A 219 -24.03 -1.50 -3.78
CA TYR A 219 -22.87 -1.60 -2.88
C TYR A 219 -23.30 -1.65 -1.41
N ILE A 220 -24.28 -0.82 -1.02
CA ILE A 220 -24.85 -0.84 0.35
C ILE A 220 -25.43 -2.22 0.66
N LEU A 221 -26.22 -2.78 -0.25
CA LEU A 221 -26.80 -4.11 -0.08
C LEU A 221 -25.73 -5.20 0.10
N ILE A 222 -24.62 -5.11 -0.65
CA ILE A 222 -23.50 -6.06 -0.49
C ILE A 222 -22.87 -5.94 0.92
N LEU A 223 -22.63 -4.72 1.41
CA LEU A 223 -22.07 -4.53 2.75
C LEU A 223 -23.02 -5.06 3.84
N VAL A 224 -24.31 -4.72 3.74
CA VAL A 224 -25.32 -5.20 4.70
C VAL A 224 -25.43 -6.72 4.66
N PHE A 225 -25.46 -7.32 3.46
CA PHE A 225 -25.43 -8.78 3.32
C PHE A 225 -24.20 -9.40 3.99
N SER A 226 -23.01 -8.84 3.77
CA SER A 226 -21.78 -9.36 4.39
C SER A 226 -21.80 -9.21 5.92
N MET A 227 -22.36 -8.12 6.45
CA MET A 227 -22.54 -7.94 7.91
C MET A 227 -23.51 -8.99 8.49
N ILE A 228 -24.65 -9.21 7.82
CA ILE A 228 -25.62 -10.24 8.25
C ILE A 228 -24.98 -11.63 8.18
N PHE A 229 -24.27 -11.93 7.10
CA PHE A 229 -23.54 -13.19 6.92
C PHE A 229 -22.58 -13.46 8.08
N ILE A 230 -21.76 -12.48 8.45
CA ILE A 230 -20.83 -12.61 9.59
C ILE A 230 -21.61 -12.85 10.89
N ASN A 231 -22.67 -12.10 11.17
CA ASN A 231 -23.42 -12.21 12.41
C ASN A 231 -24.09 -13.58 12.57
N ILE A 232 -24.58 -14.20 11.50
CA ILE A 232 -25.17 -15.56 11.54
C ILE A 232 -24.15 -16.57 12.08
N PHE A 233 -22.91 -16.50 11.60
CA PHE A 233 -21.85 -17.42 12.02
C PHE A 233 -21.21 -17.03 13.35
N LEU A 234 -21.12 -15.74 13.66
CA LEU A 234 -20.48 -15.21 14.86
C LEU A 234 -21.15 -15.73 16.14
N TYR A 235 -22.48 -15.81 16.14
CA TYR A 235 -23.25 -16.28 17.31
C TYR A 235 -22.83 -17.68 17.79
N ASN A 236 -22.42 -18.56 16.87
CA ASN A 236 -21.97 -19.92 17.18
C ASN A 236 -20.46 -20.11 17.01
N ALA A 237 -19.69 -19.05 16.74
CA ALA A 237 -18.27 -19.10 16.49
C ALA A 237 -17.47 -19.57 17.72
N PRO A 238 -16.27 -20.13 17.52
CA PRO A 238 -15.40 -20.62 18.60
C PRO A 238 -15.15 -19.58 19.69
N ILE A 239 -15.07 -18.29 19.36
CA ILE A 239 -14.87 -17.22 20.34
C ILE A 239 -16.01 -17.13 21.35
N VAL A 240 -17.27 -17.29 20.91
CA VAL A 240 -18.44 -17.23 21.80
C VAL A 240 -18.46 -18.45 22.72
N LYS A 241 -18.11 -19.63 22.20
CA LYS A 241 -17.95 -20.84 23.00
C LYS A 241 -16.85 -20.68 24.04
N ARG A 242 -15.75 -20.03 23.70
CA ARG A 242 -14.64 -19.69 24.60
C ARG A 242 -15.07 -18.77 25.72
N ASP A 243 -15.74 -17.66 25.39
CA ASP A 243 -16.18 -16.71 26.41
C ASP A 243 -17.23 -17.33 27.35
N LYS A 244 -18.12 -18.18 26.82
CA LYS A 244 -19.06 -18.95 27.63
C LYS A 244 -18.35 -19.91 28.57
N TYR A 245 -17.35 -20.66 28.08
CA TYR A 245 -16.57 -21.60 28.89
C TYR A 245 -15.91 -20.90 30.08
N TYR A 246 -15.23 -19.76 29.86
CA TYR A 246 -14.61 -19.02 30.96
C TYR A 246 -15.62 -18.40 31.91
N ASN A 247 -16.76 -17.90 31.42
CA ASN A 247 -17.83 -17.38 32.28
C ASN A 247 -18.47 -18.47 33.13
N ASP A 248 -18.62 -19.67 32.60
CA ASP A 248 -19.20 -20.80 33.34
C ASP A 248 -18.19 -21.31 34.40
N LEU A 249 -16.89 -21.32 34.10
CA LEU A 249 -15.84 -21.57 35.07
C LEU A 249 -15.85 -20.54 36.22
N ASP A 250 -15.94 -19.26 35.91
CA ASP A 250 -16.01 -18.22 36.94
C ASP A 250 -17.26 -18.35 37.82
N LYS A 251 -18.41 -18.69 37.23
CA LYS A 251 -19.64 -18.95 37.97
C LYS A 251 -19.55 -20.21 38.87
N SER A 252 -18.92 -21.26 38.38
CA SER A 252 -18.72 -22.48 39.17
C SER A 252 -17.84 -22.23 40.41
N VAL A 253 -16.78 -21.42 40.24
CA VAL A 253 -15.92 -20.98 41.35
C VAL A 253 -16.68 -20.12 42.34
N ILE A 254 -17.52 -19.16 41.89
CA ILE A 254 -18.35 -18.31 42.75
C ILE A 254 -19.40 -19.14 43.50
N ASN A 255 -20.00 -20.14 42.86
CA ASN A 255 -21.00 -21.01 43.52
C ASN A 255 -20.39 -21.94 44.58
N ILE A 256 -19.10 -22.29 44.42
CA ILE A 256 -18.38 -23.11 45.45
C ILE A 256 -17.91 -22.21 46.61
N THR A 257 -17.58 -20.94 46.35
CA THR A 257 -16.98 -20.04 47.35
C THR A 257 -17.97 -19.08 48.02
N GLY A 258 -19.23 -19.00 47.54
CA GLY A 258 -20.17 -17.94 47.97
C GLY A 258 -19.66 -16.52 47.53
N ASN A 259 -20.46 -15.49 47.72
CA ASN A 259 -20.11 -14.10 47.40
C ASN A 259 -19.00 -13.50 48.28
N VAL A 260 -17.99 -14.26 48.67
CA VAL A 260 -16.85 -13.81 49.48
C VAL A 260 -15.75 -13.33 48.54
N ASP A 261 -15.11 -12.23 48.90
CA ASP A 261 -13.99 -11.66 48.16
C ASP A 261 -12.92 -12.75 47.92
N LYS A 262 -12.53 -12.97 46.66
CA LYS A 262 -11.58 -14.03 46.28
C LYS A 262 -10.25 -13.95 47.07
N SER A 263 -9.85 -12.77 47.47
CA SER A 263 -8.67 -12.54 48.32
C SER A 263 -8.85 -13.06 49.74
N GLU A 264 -10.05 -12.94 50.34
CA GLU A 264 -10.37 -13.47 51.67
C GLU A 264 -10.43 -15.01 51.68
N VAL A 265 -11.03 -15.62 50.66
CA VAL A 265 -11.13 -17.09 50.58
C VAL A 265 -9.75 -17.71 50.38
N ILE A 266 -8.91 -17.10 49.54
CA ILE A 266 -7.54 -17.55 49.30
C ILE A 266 -6.70 -17.36 50.57
N ASN A 267 -6.81 -16.22 51.24
CA ASN A 267 -6.10 -15.98 52.53
C ASN A 267 -6.60 -16.88 53.65
N LYS A 268 -7.92 -17.16 53.72
CA LYS A 268 -8.49 -18.09 54.65
C LYS A 268 -8.07 -19.54 54.36
N TYR A 269 -8.03 -19.93 53.06
CA TYR A 269 -7.55 -21.26 52.66
C TYR A 269 -6.03 -21.43 52.96
N ILE A 270 -5.26 -20.39 52.84
CA ILE A 270 -3.82 -20.38 53.22
C ILE A 270 -3.68 -20.41 54.75
N SER A 271 -4.54 -19.69 55.52
CA SER A 271 -4.49 -19.71 56.98
C SER A 271 -4.97 -21.05 57.57
N ASP A 272 -6.05 -21.62 57.03
CA ASP A 272 -6.65 -22.87 57.49
C ASP A 272 -5.79 -24.12 57.19
N ASN A 273 -4.93 -24.04 56.18
CA ASN A 273 -3.97 -25.09 55.79
C ASN A 273 -2.56 -24.93 56.40
N LYS A 274 -2.33 -23.93 57.24
CA LYS A 274 -1.07 -23.80 57.98
C LYS A 274 -0.80 -24.91 58.99
N ASP A 275 -1.89 -25.57 59.47
CA ASP A 275 -1.79 -26.63 60.47
C ASP A 275 -1.81 -28.06 59.92
N ASN A 276 -2.05 -28.25 58.62
CA ASN A 276 -1.97 -29.54 57.97
C ASN A 276 -0.73 -29.64 57.07
N THR A 277 0.25 -30.40 57.48
CA THR A 277 1.56 -30.70 56.87
C THR A 277 1.49 -31.36 55.49
N VAL A 278 0.85 -30.70 54.51
CA VAL A 278 1.13 -30.94 53.09
C VAL A 278 1.78 -29.69 52.59
N ASN A 279 3.11 -29.72 52.50
CA ASN A 279 3.92 -28.68 51.82
C ASN A 279 3.48 -28.62 50.35
N LYS A 280 2.38 -27.90 50.04
CA LYS A 280 2.11 -27.53 48.64
C LYS A 280 3.28 -26.69 48.19
N SER A 281 3.98 -27.16 47.20
CA SER A 281 5.09 -26.37 46.59
C SER A 281 4.51 -25.08 46.00
N THR A 282 5.30 -24.01 45.98
CA THR A 282 4.93 -22.73 45.32
C THR A 282 4.36 -22.98 43.93
N ARG A 283 4.90 -23.96 43.22
CA ARG A 283 4.46 -24.40 41.89
C ARG A 283 2.97 -24.82 41.92
N ASP A 284 2.56 -25.66 42.90
CA ASP A 284 1.19 -26.15 43.02
C ASP A 284 0.22 -25.02 43.35
N ILE A 285 0.62 -24.09 44.20
CA ILE A 285 -0.18 -22.89 44.52
C ILE A 285 -0.41 -22.01 43.28
N LEU A 286 0.62 -21.81 42.45
CA LEU A 286 0.49 -21.04 41.22
C LEU A 286 -0.42 -21.73 40.20
N LEU A 287 -0.36 -23.05 40.09
CA LEU A 287 -1.26 -23.82 39.23
C LEU A 287 -2.71 -23.78 39.74
N ASP A 288 -2.93 -23.84 41.04
CA ASP A 288 -4.27 -23.66 41.66
C ASP A 288 -4.83 -22.27 41.41
N LYS A 289 -3.96 -21.26 41.30
CA LYS A 289 -4.30 -19.88 40.88
C LYS A 289 -4.48 -19.71 39.35
N ASN A 290 -4.57 -20.80 38.60
CA ASN A 290 -4.76 -20.84 37.13
C ASN A 290 -3.58 -20.31 36.31
N LEU A 291 -2.34 -20.36 36.81
CA LEU A 291 -1.14 -20.11 35.99
C LEU A 291 -1.04 -21.18 34.89
N ASN A 292 -0.79 -20.76 33.67
CA ASN A 292 -0.49 -21.69 32.60
C ASN A 292 0.83 -22.44 32.92
N ILE A 293 0.75 -23.77 33.00
CA ILE A 293 1.86 -24.66 33.35
C ILE A 293 3.10 -24.45 32.50
N ASN A 294 2.95 -24.04 31.24
CA ASN A 294 4.09 -23.79 30.34
C ASN A 294 5.01 -22.66 30.82
N PHE A 295 4.51 -21.71 31.59
CA PHE A 295 5.37 -20.64 32.12
C PHE A 295 6.36 -21.20 33.14
N ILE A 296 5.87 -22.02 34.06
CA ILE A 296 6.67 -22.49 35.20
C ILE A 296 7.47 -23.76 34.89
N ASP A 297 7.06 -24.55 33.88
CA ASP A 297 7.76 -25.78 33.52
C ASP A 297 8.69 -25.61 32.31
N ASN A 298 8.34 -24.75 31.34
CA ASN A 298 9.03 -24.68 30.05
C ASN A 298 9.66 -23.31 29.73
N TYR A 299 8.97 -22.19 30.00
CA TYR A 299 9.45 -20.88 29.61
C TYR A 299 10.40 -20.26 30.62
N TYR A 300 10.05 -20.26 31.88
CA TYR A 300 10.89 -19.79 33.00
C TYR A 300 10.75 -20.76 34.16
N PRO A 301 11.52 -21.89 34.14
CA PRO A 301 11.35 -22.98 35.09
C PRO A 301 11.47 -22.54 36.53
N TYR A 302 10.64 -23.11 37.44
CA TYR A 302 10.63 -22.81 38.85
C TYR A 302 12.00 -23.01 39.52
N ASN A 303 12.70 -24.05 39.14
CA ASN A 303 14.04 -24.36 39.65
C ASN A 303 15.14 -23.40 39.17
N GLN A 304 14.87 -22.57 38.17
CA GLN A 304 15.82 -21.57 37.65
C GLN A 304 15.81 -20.28 38.46
N ASP A 305 14.63 -19.88 39.03
CA ASP A 305 14.50 -18.66 39.82
C ASP A 305 13.35 -18.80 40.85
N TYR A 306 13.64 -19.47 41.97
CA TYR A 306 12.67 -19.66 43.06
C TYR A 306 12.19 -18.35 43.62
N GLU A 307 13.10 -17.38 43.84
CA GLU A 307 12.78 -16.09 44.41
C GLU A 307 11.71 -15.33 43.61
N PHE A 308 11.82 -15.36 42.29
CA PHE A 308 10.83 -14.72 41.40
C PHE A 308 9.44 -15.32 41.60
N TRP A 309 9.35 -16.66 41.58
CA TRP A 309 8.07 -17.34 41.66
C TRP A 309 7.44 -17.23 43.06
N ASP A 310 8.24 -17.30 44.11
CA ASP A 310 7.77 -17.15 45.52
C ASP A 310 7.26 -15.71 45.75
N ASN A 311 7.94 -14.70 45.22
CA ASN A 311 7.45 -13.32 45.27
C ASN A 311 6.16 -13.15 44.46
N LEU A 312 6.03 -13.85 43.35
CA LEU A 312 4.86 -13.75 42.47
C LEU A 312 3.61 -14.34 43.15
N VAL A 313 3.73 -15.45 43.90
CA VAL A 313 2.63 -16.05 44.67
C VAL A 313 2.01 -15.05 45.64
N ASN A 314 2.84 -14.22 46.27
CA ASN A 314 2.43 -13.24 47.28
C ASN A 314 1.87 -11.92 46.64
N SER A 315 1.89 -11.85 45.32
CA SER A 315 1.41 -10.66 44.61
C SER A 315 -0.09 -10.81 44.25
N ASN A 316 -0.83 -9.67 44.20
CA ASN A 316 -2.23 -9.62 43.76
C ASN A 316 -2.33 -9.61 42.20
N ILE A 317 -1.70 -10.60 41.56
CA ILE A 317 -1.68 -10.66 40.08
C ILE A 317 -2.73 -11.67 39.62
N ASP A 318 -3.46 -11.33 38.54
CA ASP A 318 -4.32 -12.29 37.85
C ASP A 318 -3.47 -13.24 37.01
N PHE A 319 -3.29 -14.47 37.49
CA PHE A 319 -2.48 -15.50 36.80
C PHE A 319 -3.13 -16.04 35.53
N LYS A 320 -4.40 -15.73 35.27
CA LYS A 320 -5.07 -16.02 33.99
C LYS A 320 -4.56 -15.09 32.84
N ASP A 321 -4.04 -13.90 33.16
CA ASP A 321 -3.47 -13.00 32.19
C ASP A 321 -2.02 -13.39 31.86
N SER A 322 -1.86 -14.30 30.91
CA SER A 322 -0.55 -14.74 30.41
C SER A 322 0.35 -13.58 30.01
N ARG A 323 -0.21 -12.48 29.50
CA ARG A 323 0.57 -11.30 29.06
C ARG A 323 1.14 -10.51 30.23
N LEU A 324 0.47 -10.55 31.37
CA LEU A 324 0.98 -9.94 32.59
C LEU A 324 2.17 -10.75 33.13
N ILE A 325 2.08 -12.07 33.06
CA ILE A 325 3.18 -12.97 33.46
C ILE A 325 4.39 -12.76 32.54
N GLU A 326 4.19 -12.72 31.21
CA GLU A 326 5.25 -12.40 30.26
C GLU A 326 5.96 -11.08 30.60
N LEU A 327 5.19 -10.05 30.97
CA LEU A 327 5.74 -8.75 31.37
C LEU A 327 6.57 -8.85 32.66
N LYS A 328 6.09 -9.63 33.66
CA LYS A 328 6.82 -9.84 34.92
C LYS A 328 8.13 -10.59 34.70
N ILE A 329 8.12 -11.62 33.86
CA ILE A 329 9.33 -12.32 33.45
C ILE A 329 10.31 -11.37 32.76
N ALA A 330 9.83 -10.52 31.81
CA ALA A 330 10.69 -9.55 31.15
C ALA A 330 11.31 -8.55 32.15
N GLN A 331 10.55 -8.09 33.14
CA GLN A 331 11.05 -7.22 34.23
C GLN A 331 12.15 -7.93 35.04
N ARG A 332 11.94 -9.20 35.39
CA ARG A 332 12.94 -10.01 36.12
C ARG A 332 14.22 -10.20 35.31
N LEU A 333 14.11 -10.45 33.99
CA LEU A 333 15.27 -10.55 33.10
C LEU A 333 16.08 -9.24 33.04
N VAL A 334 15.41 -8.10 33.15
CA VAL A 334 16.08 -6.79 33.26
C VAL A 334 16.84 -6.68 34.57
N GLU A 335 16.24 -7.03 35.70
CA GLU A 335 16.89 -7.02 37.03
C GLU A 335 18.16 -7.89 37.02
N LEU A 336 18.07 -9.11 36.44
CA LEU A 336 19.19 -10.04 36.33
C LEU A 336 20.25 -9.63 35.28
N SER A 337 20.00 -8.59 34.48
CA SER A 337 20.91 -8.23 33.38
C SER A 337 22.04 -7.29 33.77
N ASP A 338 22.01 -6.66 34.93
CA ASP A 338 22.88 -5.57 35.36
C ASP A 338 23.08 -4.41 34.37
N ASN A 339 22.26 -4.38 33.32
CA ASN A 339 22.33 -3.34 32.28
C ASN A 339 21.62 -2.06 32.69
N LYS A 340 22.33 -1.10 33.22
CA LYS A 340 21.80 0.22 33.62
C LYS A 340 21.23 1.02 32.45
N PHE A 341 21.63 0.74 31.21
CA PHE A 341 21.20 1.41 29.99
C PHE A 341 20.08 0.69 29.23
N TYR A 342 19.47 -0.39 29.83
CA TYR A 342 18.44 -1.19 29.18
C TYR A 342 17.27 -0.37 28.59
N LYS A 343 16.90 0.76 29.22
CA LYS A 343 15.86 1.63 28.72
C LYS A 343 16.17 2.22 27.32
N PHE A 344 17.46 2.43 27.04
CA PHE A 344 17.93 3.02 25.78
C PHE A 344 18.24 1.97 24.71
N VAL A 345 18.90 0.88 25.07
CA VAL A 345 19.43 -0.12 24.14
C VAL A 345 18.79 -1.50 24.27
N GLY A 346 17.95 -1.75 25.29
CA GLY A 346 17.36 -3.05 25.59
C GLY A 346 18.32 -3.99 26.31
N ILE A 347 17.85 -5.23 26.52
CA ILE A 347 18.66 -6.33 27.12
C ILE A 347 19.01 -7.41 26.09
N GLY A 348 18.68 -7.18 24.81
CA GLY A 348 18.91 -8.11 23.70
C GLY A 348 17.68 -8.96 23.36
N TYR A 349 17.51 -9.16 22.05
CA TYR A 349 16.41 -9.94 21.51
C TYR A 349 16.49 -11.41 21.92
N TYR A 350 17.69 -12.00 21.84
CA TYR A 350 17.88 -13.41 22.12
C TYR A 350 17.62 -13.74 23.59
N LYS A 351 18.02 -12.87 24.51
CA LYS A 351 17.81 -13.05 25.95
C LYS A 351 16.33 -13.16 26.30
N ILE A 352 15.46 -12.40 25.60
CA ILE A 352 14.03 -12.46 25.81
C ILE A 352 13.41 -13.69 25.14
N ILE A 353 13.69 -13.92 23.85
CA ILE A 353 13.02 -14.98 23.09
C ILE A 353 13.47 -16.39 23.52
N SER A 354 14.62 -16.53 24.16
CA SER A 354 15.08 -17.79 24.72
C SER A 354 14.27 -18.21 25.95
N VAL A 355 13.62 -17.26 26.61
CA VAL A 355 12.82 -17.50 27.81
C VAL A 355 11.33 -17.54 27.46
N CYS A 356 10.79 -16.45 26.89
CA CYS A 356 9.40 -16.41 26.49
C CYS A 356 9.19 -15.52 25.26
N ASN A 357 8.17 -15.82 24.48
CA ASN A 357 7.78 -14.98 23.36
C ASN A 357 6.71 -13.98 23.83
N ILE A 358 7.14 -12.76 24.15
CA ILE A 358 6.20 -11.70 24.56
C ILE A 358 5.26 -11.40 23.40
N GLU A 359 3.95 -11.63 23.59
CA GLU A 359 2.97 -11.45 22.53
C GLU A 359 2.82 -10.00 22.09
N ARG A 360 2.94 -9.01 23.01
CA ARG A 360 2.78 -7.59 22.68
C ARG A 360 4.03 -7.06 21.98
N ASP A 361 3.95 -6.79 20.67
CA ASP A 361 5.11 -6.40 19.84
C ASP A 361 5.88 -5.19 20.37
N TYR A 362 5.20 -4.13 20.82
CA TYR A 362 5.90 -2.93 21.33
C TYR A 362 6.63 -3.19 22.64
N VAL A 363 6.06 -4.03 23.51
CA VAL A 363 6.70 -4.44 24.77
C VAL A 363 7.92 -5.29 24.47
N MET A 364 7.76 -6.28 23.58
CA MET A 364 8.86 -7.11 23.11
C MET A 364 10.01 -6.28 22.54
N GLN A 365 9.69 -5.29 21.67
CA GLN A 365 10.68 -4.39 21.08
C GLN A 365 11.35 -3.50 22.14
N TYR A 366 10.58 -2.95 23.08
CA TYR A 366 11.15 -2.11 24.13
C TYR A 366 12.20 -2.86 24.97
N TYR A 367 11.89 -4.06 25.41
CA TYR A 367 12.83 -4.84 26.19
C TYR A 367 13.99 -5.38 25.34
N SER A 368 13.76 -5.74 24.07
CA SER A 368 14.82 -6.27 23.20
C SER A 368 15.83 -5.22 22.77
N VAL A 369 15.37 -4.05 22.29
CA VAL A 369 16.22 -3.05 21.63
C VAL A 369 16.16 -1.66 22.27
N GLY A 370 15.43 -1.50 23.34
CA GLY A 370 15.24 -0.23 24.04
C GLY A 370 14.51 0.84 23.23
N ILE A 371 14.42 2.04 23.80
CA ILE A 371 13.69 3.14 23.16
C ILE A 371 14.38 3.62 21.88
N LEU A 372 15.71 3.58 21.81
CA LEU A 372 16.45 3.99 20.61
C LEU A 372 16.19 3.03 19.45
N GLY A 373 16.27 1.71 19.70
CA GLY A 373 15.94 0.72 18.68
C GLY A 373 14.48 0.77 18.27
N LEU A 374 13.55 0.98 19.22
CA LEU A 374 12.14 1.14 18.94
C LEU A 374 11.88 2.32 17.99
N VAL A 375 12.50 3.48 18.23
CA VAL A 375 12.40 4.66 17.36
C VAL A 375 12.99 4.39 15.97
N ILE A 376 14.15 3.73 15.89
CA ILE A 376 14.84 3.46 14.62
C ILE A 376 14.07 2.42 13.79
N PHE A 377 13.59 1.31 14.39
CA PHE A 377 13.02 0.18 13.67
C PHE A 377 11.50 0.24 13.53
N ILE A 378 10.80 0.77 14.52
CA ILE A 378 9.33 0.84 14.51
C ILE A 378 8.84 2.24 14.21
N GLY A 379 9.56 3.28 14.65
CA GLY A 379 9.17 4.68 14.48
C GLY A 379 8.92 5.07 13.02
N PHE A 380 9.61 4.43 12.05
CA PHE A 380 9.37 4.72 10.63
C PHE A 380 7.94 4.41 10.17
N TYR A 381 7.30 3.34 10.69
CA TYR A 381 5.90 3.02 10.39
C TYR A 381 4.98 4.16 10.82
N PHE A 382 5.16 4.64 12.06
CA PHE A 382 4.38 5.76 12.59
C PHE A 382 4.64 7.06 11.85
N ILE A 383 5.91 7.39 11.59
CA ILE A 383 6.29 8.61 10.86
C ILE A 383 5.66 8.64 9.47
N ILE A 384 5.73 7.53 8.73
CA ILE A 384 5.15 7.44 7.40
C ILE A 384 3.63 7.47 7.47
N TYR A 385 3.01 6.75 8.42
CA TYR A 385 1.56 6.71 8.61
C TYR A 385 1.00 8.08 8.96
N ILE A 386 1.59 8.79 9.93
CA ILE A 386 1.20 10.14 10.32
C ILE A 386 1.36 11.11 9.15
N LYS A 387 2.47 11.03 8.39
CA LYS A 387 2.65 11.85 7.17
C LYS A 387 1.55 11.61 6.13
N MET A 388 1.09 10.39 5.99
CA MET A 388 -0.03 10.06 5.08
C MET A 388 -1.35 10.64 5.58
N LEU A 389 -1.64 10.50 6.88
CA LEU A 389 -2.82 11.11 7.51
C LEU A 389 -2.84 12.63 7.27
N PHE A 390 -1.76 13.34 7.61
CA PHE A 390 -1.68 14.78 7.36
C PHE A 390 -1.90 15.16 5.90
N LYS A 391 -1.35 14.39 4.95
CA LYS A 391 -1.56 14.65 3.52
C LYS A 391 -3.00 14.47 3.07
N VAL A 392 -3.70 13.49 3.63
CA VAL A 392 -5.11 13.26 3.32
C VAL A 392 -5.96 14.39 3.89
N PHE A 393 -5.73 14.79 5.15
CA PHE A 393 -6.50 15.86 5.81
C PHE A 393 -6.19 17.27 5.27
N ILE A 394 -4.95 17.57 4.87
CA ILE A 394 -4.63 18.88 4.26
C ILE A 394 -5.19 18.99 2.82
N ASN A 395 -5.35 17.88 2.10
CA ASN A 395 -5.83 17.87 0.71
C ASN A 395 -7.20 17.16 0.62
N LEU A 396 -8.17 17.61 1.40
CA LEU A 396 -9.50 17.01 1.49
C LEU A 396 -10.17 16.81 0.13
N ASP A 397 -10.06 17.79 -0.79
CA ASP A 397 -10.72 17.71 -2.10
C ASP A 397 -10.21 16.58 -2.97
N LYS A 398 -8.89 16.33 -2.97
CA LYS A 398 -8.23 15.40 -3.90
C LYS A 398 -7.84 14.08 -3.27
N LYS A 399 -7.48 14.07 -1.98
CA LYS A 399 -6.89 12.92 -1.31
C LYS A 399 -7.79 12.26 -0.28
N PHE A 400 -8.80 12.95 0.21
CA PHE A 400 -9.81 12.36 1.07
C PHE A 400 -10.85 11.63 0.20
N ASN A 401 -10.52 10.42 -0.21
CA ASN A 401 -11.33 9.52 -1.02
C ASN A 401 -11.40 8.13 -0.39
N TYR A 402 -12.35 7.33 -0.84
CA TYR A 402 -12.63 6.03 -0.24
C TYR A 402 -11.41 5.10 -0.24
N LEU A 403 -10.69 4.98 -1.35
CA LEU A 403 -9.49 4.14 -1.46
C LEU A 403 -8.43 4.52 -0.42
N ASN A 404 -8.08 5.81 -0.33
CA ASN A 404 -7.03 6.27 0.59
C ASN A 404 -7.39 6.03 2.05
N ILE A 405 -8.68 6.20 2.41
CA ILE A 405 -9.16 5.93 3.77
C ILE A 405 -9.10 4.43 4.06
N MET A 406 -9.50 3.58 3.11
CA MET A 406 -9.40 2.12 3.26
C MET A 406 -7.95 1.63 3.39
N LEU A 407 -7.01 2.20 2.62
CA LEU A 407 -5.58 1.92 2.76
C LEU A 407 -5.05 2.30 4.15
N LEU A 408 -5.40 3.49 4.62
CA LEU A 408 -5.00 3.97 5.94
C LEU A 408 -5.62 3.15 7.06
N SER A 409 -6.90 2.74 6.94
CA SER A 409 -7.56 1.93 7.95
C SER A 409 -6.91 0.56 8.12
N GLY A 410 -6.55 -0.12 7.01
CA GLY A 410 -5.85 -1.41 7.07
C GLY A 410 -4.50 -1.33 7.78
N ILE A 411 -3.71 -0.29 7.48
CA ILE A 411 -2.43 -0.07 8.16
C ILE A 411 -2.64 0.28 9.63
N GLY A 412 -3.56 1.21 9.93
CA GLY A 412 -3.85 1.64 11.30
C GLY A 412 -4.34 0.49 12.19
N ILE A 413 -5.24 -0.35 11.68
CA ILE A 413 -5.71 -1.54 12.39
C ILE A 413 -4.54 -2.49 12.69
N ASN A 414 -3.63 -2.72 11.73
CA ASN A 414 -2.46 -3.57 11.98
C ASN A 414 -1.53 -3.03 13.07
N LEU A 415 -1.31 -1.71 13.11
CA LEU A 415 -0.53 -1.09 14.19
C LEU A 415 -1.23 -1.25 15.56
N ILE A 416 -2.56 -1.20 15.60
CA ILE A 416 -3.33 -1.47 16.81
C ILE A 416 -3.26 -2.96 17.19
N VAL A 417 -3.40 -3.86 16.23
CA VAL A 417 -3.31 -5.32 16.45
C VAL A 417 -1.92 -5.71 16.97
N ALA A 418 -0.86 -5.06 16.53
CA ALA A 418 0.50 -5.25 17.05
C ALA A 418 0.60 -4.95 18.57
N TYR A 419 -0.24 -4.06 19.09
CA TYR A 419 -0.36 -3.80 20.53
C TYR A 419 -1.27 -4.82 21.24
N LEU A 420 -2.41 -5.13 20.63
CA LEU A 420 -3.45 -5.95 21.28
C LEU A 420 -3.13 -7.44 21.24
N SER A 421 -2.67 -7.97 20.11
CA SER A 421 -2.50 -9.41 19.85
C SER A 421 -1.04 -9.80 19.56
N GLY A 422 -0.22 -8.84 19.14
CA GLY A 422 1.19 -9.04 18.81
C GLY A 422 1.47 -9.97 17.62
N ASN A 423 2.75 -10.32 17.45
CA ASN A 423 3.26 -11.13 16.35
C ASN A 423 3.05 -10.51 14.94
N ILE A 424 2.87 -9.19 14.86
CA ILE A 424 2.73 -8.42 13.62
C ILE A 424 4.07 -7.79 13.22
N LEU A 425 4.75 -7.10 14.15
CA LEU A 425 5.99 -6.37 13.88
C LEU A 425 7.24 -7.20 14.11
N ASN A 426 7.14 -8.31 14.82
CA ASN A 426 8.26 -9.20 15.13
C ASN A 426 8.49 -10.28 14.07
N ALA A 427 7.56 -10.57 13.19
CA ALA A 427 7.65 -11.64 12.20
C ALA A 427 7.66 -11.13 10.76
N LEU A 428 8.62 -11.58 9.94
CA LEU A 428 8.69 -11.19 8.51
C LEU A 428 7.45 -11.60 7.71
N SER A 429 6.74 -12.67 8.12
CA SER A 429 5.49 -13.11 7.49
C SER A 429 4.37 -12.06 7.56
N SER A 430 4.37 -11.20 8.55
CA SER A 430 3.39 -10.11 8.76
C SER A 430 3.98 -8.73 8.44
N THR A 431 5.27 -8.49 8.76
CA THR A 431 5.88 -7.19 8.46
C THR A 431 6.10 -6.93 6.97
N ILE A 432 6.40 -7.97 6.17
CA ILE A 432 6.54 -7.82 4.71
C ILE A 432 5.24 -7.31 4.07
N PRO A 433 4.07 -7.95 4.25
CA PRO A 433 2.80 -7.42 3.77
C PRO A 433 2.49 -6.01 4.26
N LEU A 434 2.69 -5.74 5.56
CA LEU A 434 2.47 -4.43 6.16
C LEU A 434 3.36 -3.35 5.51
N THR A 435 4.64 -3.65 5.31
CA THR A 435 5.61 -2.73 4.70
C THR A 435 5.30 -2.46 3.23
N ILE A 436 4.91 -3.49 2.47
CA ILE A 436 4.48 -3.34 1.07
C ILE A 436 3.21 -2.48 1.00
N CYS A 437 2.21 -2.75 1.87
CA CYS A 437 0.99 -1.96 1.93
C CYS A 437 1.27 -0.50 2.29
N LEU A 438 2.16 -0.23 3.26
CA LEU A 438 2.60 1.10 3.64
C LEU A 438 3.23 1.84 2.44
N GLY A 439 4.06 1.17 1.65
CA GLY A 439 4.68 1.72 0.44
C GLY A 439 3.66 2.01 -0.66
N ILE A 440 2.71 1.10 -0.90
CA ILE A 440 1.61 1.29 -1.85
C ILE A 440 0.74 2.49 -1.44
N ALA A 441 0.29 2.53 -0.18
CA ALA A 441 -0.51 3.63 0.35
C ALA A 441 0.23 4.98 0.25
N TYR A 442 1.52 4.98 0.56
CA TYR A 442 2.33 6.18 0.43
C TYR A 442 2.43 6.67 -1.02
N ASN A 443 2.54 5.76 -2.00
CA ASN A 443 2.57 6.11 -3.42
C ASN A 443 1.21 6.66 -3.92
N GLU A 444 0.08 6.11 -3.44
CA GLU A 444 -1.27 6.62 -3.79
C GLU A 444 -1.54 8.00 -3.17
N ILE A 445 -1.16 8.18 -1.91
CA ILE A 445 -1.47 9.41 -1.16
C ILE A 445 -0.49 10.54 -1.48
N ARG A 446 0.77 10.23 -1.84
CA ARG A 446 1.72 11.30 -2.17
C ARG A 446 1.20 12.13 -3.34
N VAL A 447 1.31 13.45 -3.22
CA VAL A 447 1.08 14.35 -4.35
C VAL A 447 2.22 14.11 -5.34
N ASN A 448 1.92 13.53 -6.48
CA ASN A 448 2.87 13.45 -7.58
C ASN A 448 3.12 14.89 -8.08
N LYS A 449 4.15 15.55 -7.53
CA LYS A 449 4.62 16.79 -8.14
C LYS A 449 5.07 16.44 -9.56
N PRO A 450 4.64 17.20 -10.58
CA PRO A 450 5.14 17.00 -11.92
C PRO A 450 6.68 17.13 -11.91
N GLY A 451 7.36 16.30 -12.68
CA GLY A 451 8.78 16.48 -12.88
C GLY A 451 9.03 17.80 -13.61
N LYS A 452 10.15 18.43 -13.33
CA LYS A 452 10.49 19.70 -13.97
C LYS A 452 11.74 19.57 -14.82
N VAL A 453 11.66 20.06 -16.05
CA VAL A 453 12.81 20.24 -16.96
C VAL A 453 12.72 21.63 -17.56
N LEU A 454 13.76 22.43 -17.45
CA LEU A 454 13.78 23.85 -17.90
C LEU A 454 12.56 24.64 -17.41
N ASN A 455 12.11 24.36 -16.19
CA ASN A 455 10.92 24.93 -15.57
C ASN A 455 9.59 24.58 -16.28
N TYR A 456 9.54 23.51 -17.09
CA TYR A 456 8.30 22.91 -17.57
C TYR A 456 7.85 21.79 -16.62
N ASN A 457 6.58 21.82 -16.26
CA ASN A 457 5.94 20.76 -15.50
C ASN A 457 5.63 19.58 -16.44
N ILE A 458 6.16 18.40 -16.17
CA ILE A 458 5.95 17.20 -17.00
C ILE A 458 5.05 16.21 -16.27
N CYS A 459 3.99 15.75 -16.92
CA CYS A 459 3.06 14.76 -16.41
C CYS A 459 3.75 13.40 -16.18
N LYS A 460 3.51 12.78 -15.02
CA LYS A 460 4.08 11.47 -14.69
C LYS A 460 3.17 10.29 -15.07
N LEU A 461 1.95 10.56 -15.44
CA LEU A 461 0.97 9.53 -15.81
C LEU A 461 1.38 8.82 -17.11
N ASN A 462 1.12 7.51 -17.16
CA ASN A 462 1.27 6.77 -18.41
C ASN A 462 0.05 6.97 -19.33
N LYS A 463 0.15 6.53 -20.58
CA LYS A 463 -0.89 6.70 -21.60
C LYS A 463 -2.27 6.19 -21.19
N LYS A 464 -2.34 5.01 -20.53
CA LYS A 464 -3.61 4.42 -20.07
C LYS A 464 -4.23 5.22 -18.91
N GLU A 465 -3.39 5.70 -18.02
CA GLU A 465 -3.84 6.53 -16.89
C GLU A 465 -4.41 7.87 -17.38
N ILE A 466 -3.75 8.52 -18.34
CA ILE A 466 -4.24 9.76 -18.96
C ILE A 466 -5.63 9.53 -19.57
N ILE A 467 -5.81 8.49 -20.38
CA ILE A 467 -7.10 8.20 -21.03
C ILE A 467 -8.19 7.92 -19.98
N ASN A 468 -7.89 7.16 -18.94
CA ASN A 468 -8.85 6.88 -17.89
C ASN A 468 -9.28 8.15 -17.13
N GLU A 469 -8.34 9.06 -16.87
CA GLU A 469 -8.67 10.33 -16.24
C GLU A 469 -9.49 11.25 -17.15
N LEU A 470 -9.21 11.26 -18.46
CA LEU A 470 -10.00 12.03 -19.44
C LEU A 470 -11.44 11.54 -19.53
N ASN A 471 -11.67 10.22 -19.43
CA ASN A 471 -13.01 9.65 -19.46
C ASN A 471 -13.86 9.99 -18.21
N ASN A 472 -13.19 10.33 -17.11
CA ASN A 472 -13.85 10.69 -15.85
C ASN A 472 -13.86 12.22 -15.61
N SER A 473 -13.47 13.02 -16.61
CA SER A 473 -13.38 14.47 -16.49
C SER A 473 -14.42 15.15 -17.40
N ASP A 474 -15.28 15.95 -16.81
CA ASP A 474 -16.21 16.81 -17.55
C ASP A 474 -15.57 18.16 -17.95
N ASN A 475 -14.32 18.38 -17.58
CA ASN A 475 -13.59 19.61 -17.85
C ASN A 475 -12.81 19.53 -19.16
N ARG A 476 -12.56 20.70 -19.77
CA ARG A 476 -11.60 20.85 -20.87
C ARG A 476 -10.22 20.39 -20.44
N ASN A 477 -9.56 19.58 -21.28
CA ASN A 477 -8.21 19.08 -21.07
C ASN A 477 -7.34 19.36 -22.29
N ILE A 478 -6.21 20.07 -22.11
CA ILE A 478 -5.22 20.27 -23.15
C ILE A 478 -4.03 19.37 -22.90
N LEU A 479 -3.63 18.60 -23.91
CA LEU A 479 -2.52 17.66 -23.85
C LEU A 479 -1.35 18.23 -24.66
N PHE A 480 -0.36 18.84 -24.03
CA PHE A 480 0.84 19.31 -24.73
C PHE A 480 1.91 18.21 -24.82
N ASN A 481 2.42 17.97 -26.03
CA ASN A 481 3.54 17.06 -26.28
C ASN A 481 4.85 17.80 -26.03
N ILE A 482 5.39 17.72 -24.81
CA ILE A 482 6.58 18.47 -24.43
C ILE A 482 7.85 17.72 -24.87
N ASN A 483 8.57 18.30 -25.83
CA ASN A 483 9.83 17.81 -26.35
C ASN A 483 10.92 18.90 -26.26
N PRO A 484 12.21 18.56 -26.49
CA PRO A 484 13.31 19.51 -26.44
C PRO A 484 13.11 20.76 -27.29
N ILE A 485 12.51 20.63 -28.47
CA ILE A 485 12.32 21.74 -29.43
C ILE A 485 11.27 22.72 -28.87
N ILE A 486 10.15 22.23 -28.32
CA ILE A 486 9.14 23.06 -27.69
C ILE A 486 9.70 23.79 -26.50
N MET A 487 10.46 23.08 -25.64
CA MET A 487 11.09 23.70 -24.47
C MET A 487 12.04 24.85 -24.83
N VAL A 488 12.77 24.72 -25.92
CA VAL A 488 13.66 25.77 -26.41
C VAL A 488 12.90 26.91 -27.09
N ASN A 489 11.89 26.60 -27.95
CA ASN A 489 11.11 27.61 -28.67
C ASN A 489 10.37 28.58 -27.72
N PHE A 490 9.84 28.06 -26.63
CA PHE A 490 9.09 28.87 -25.64
C PHE A 490 9.91 29.19 -24.38
N ASN A 491 11.24 28.96 -24.40
CA ASN A 491 12.07 29.20 -23.21
C ASN A 491 12.00 30.66 -22.74
N ASP A 492 12.00 31.60 -23.67
CA ASP A 492 12.04 33.02 -23.39
C ASP A 492 10.62 33.67 -23.33
N ASN A 493 9.58 32.92 -23.70
CA ASN A 493 8.18 33.37 -23.60
C ASN A 493 7.54 32.96 -22.27
N LYS A 494 7.59 33.86 -21.28
CA LYS A 494 7.08 33.61 -19.94
C LYS A 494 5.57 33.32 -19.90
N GLU A 495 4.78 33.97 -20.75
CA GLU A 495 3.32 33.82 -20.77
C GLU A 495 2.91 32.43 -21.29
N TYR A 496 3.44 32.01 -22.43
CA TYR A 496 3.15 30.69 -22.99
C TYR A 496 3.66 29.56 -22.09
N LYS A 497 4.81 29.74 -21.48
CA LYS A 497 5.35 28.80 -20.50
C LYS A 497 4.46 28.68 -19.26
N LYS A 498 3.94 29.81 -18.74
CA LYS A 498 2.99 29.83 -17.63
C LYS A 498 1.69 29.09 -18.00
N PHE A 499 1.19 29.31 -19.22
CA PHE A 499 0.00 28.64 -19.73
C PHE A 499 0.21 27.12 -19.80
N ILE A 500 1.26 26.66 -20.48
CA ILE A 500 1.60 25.25 -20.60
C ILE A 500 1.76 24.61 -19.22
N ASN A 501 2.39 25.28 -18.26
CA ASN A 501 2.60 24.75 -16.90
C ASN A 501 1.33 24.68 -16.06
N LYS A 502 0.28 25.42 -16.43
CA LYS A 502 -1.05 25.34 -15.78
C LYS A 502 -1.79 24.07 -16.19
N GLU A 503 -1.52 23.56 -17.40
CA GLU A 503 -2.19 22.38 -17.92
C GLU A 503 -1.66 21.10 -17.24
N LYS A 504 -2.56 20.15 -16.99
CA LYS A 504 -2.29 18.92 -16.25
C LYS A 504 -1.50 17.91 -17.09
N TYR A 505 -1.75 17.85 -18.40
CA TYR A 505 -1.26 16.78 -19.25
C TYR A 505 -0.13 17.25 -20.20
N ASN A 506 0.98 17.70 -19.61
CA ASN A 506 2.21 17.97 -20.33
C ASN A 506 2.97 16.66 -20.54
N ILE A 507 2.75 16.01 -21.68
CA ILE A 507 3.20 14.66 -21.99
C ILE A 507 4.68 14.67 -22.37
N PRO A 508 5.55 13.81 -21.80
CA PRO A 508 6.95 13.73 -22.19
C PRO A 508 7.09 13.07 -23.58
N ASP A 509 7.17 13.89 -24.62
CA ASP A 509 7.40 13.46 -25.99
C ASP A 509 8.89 13.54 -26.34
N GLY A 510 9.40 12.49 -26.95
CA GLY A 510 10.81 12.39 -27.31
C GLY A 510 11.72 11.97 -26.13
N PHE A 511 12.75 11.19 -26.49
CA PHE A 511 13.73 10.66 -25.53
C PHE A 511 14.51 11.76 -24.80
N GLY A 512 14.78 12.88 -25.49
CA GLY A 512 15.47 14.03 -24.90
C GLY A 512 14.78 14.56 -23.63
N THR A 513 13.45 14.60 -23.61
CA THR A 513 12.68 15.01 -22.42
C THR A 513 12.90 14.05 -21.25
N ILE A 514 12.93 12.73 -21.53
CA ILE A 514 13.22 11.71 -20.51
C ILE A 514 14.65 11.84 -19.98
N VAL A 515 15.62 12.10 -20.87
CA VAL A 515 17.02 12.35 -20.48
C VAL A 515 17.09 13.56 -19.56
N GLY A 516 16.46 14.68 -19.94
CA GLY A 516 16.42 15.89 -19.11
C GLY A 516 15.77 15.67 -17.74
N LEU A 517 14.70 14.88 -17.65
CA LEU A 517 14.08 14.49 -16.40
C LEU A 517 15.04 13.67 -15.53
N ARG A 518 15.78 12.72 -16.11
CA ARG A 518 16.77 11.90 -15.40
C ARG A 518 17.94 12.73 -14.86
N PHE A 519 18.43 13.70 -15.63
CA PHE A 519 19.47 14.62 -15.15
C PHE A 519 19.02 15.46 -13.95
N LYS A 520 17.71 15.70 -13.80
CA LYS A 520 17.10 16.42 -12.67
C LYS A 520 16.55 15.49 -11.59
N ASP A 521 17.06 14.26 -11.48
CA ASP A 521 16.63 13.23 -10.55
C ASP A 521 15.11 12.89 -10.60
N ASN A 522 14.43 13.26 -11.68
CA ASN A 522 13.03 12.90 -11.90
C ASN A 522 12.96 11.54 -12.60
N LYS A 523 12.89 10.47 -11.84
CA LYS A 523 12.81 9.08 -12.34
C LYS A 523 11.38 8.56 -12.43
N GLY A 524 11.17 7.51 -13.23
CA GLY A 524 9.87 6.85 -13.37
C GLY A 524 8.95 7.50 -14.40
N TYR A 525 9.49 8.32 -15.32
CA TYR A 525 8.78 8.83 -16.48
C TYR A 525 8.99 7.90 -17.68
N SER A 526 7.92 7.63 -18.42
CA SER A 526 7.94 6.90 -19.68
C SER A 526 7.66 7.85 -20.83
N GLN A 527 8.37 7.68 -21.94
CA GLN A 527 8.09 8.42 -23.15
C GLN A 527 6.69 8.06 -23.68
N ILE A 528 5.94 9.09 -24.07
CA ILE A 528 4.66 8.95 -24.76
C ILE A 528 4.77 9.74 -26.05
N THR A 529 4.81 9.06 -27.19
CA THR A 529 4.90 9.77 -28.48
C THR A 529 3.56 10.39 -28.86
N GLY A 530 3.59 11.55 -29.53
CA GLY A 530 2.38 12.22 -30.01
C GLY A 530 1.50 11.31 -30.88
N VAL A 531 2.12 10.51 -31.78
CA VAL A 531 1.40 9.56 -32.65
C VAL A 531 0.70 8.46 -31.84
N ASP A 532 1.36 7.91 -30.82
CA ASP A 532 0.79 6.84 -30.00
C ASP A 532 -0.35 7.35 -29.09
N MET A 533 -0.24 8.59 -28.61
CA MET A 533 -1.31 9.22 -27.85
C MET A 533 -2.51 9.57 -28.74
N PHE A 534 -2.27 10.12 -29.91
CA PHE A 534 -3.30 10.40 -30.92
C PHE A 534 -4.12 9.13 -31.27
N ASN A 535 -3.44 8.03 -31.65
CA ASN A 535 -4.13 6.78 -31.95
C ASN A 535 -4.97 6.23 -30.76
N SER A 536 -4.45 6.40 -29.55
CA SER A 536 -5.17 5.96 -28.34
C SER A 536 -6.38 6.81 -28.03
N LEU A 537 -6.33 8.12 -28.29
CA LEU A 537 -7.46 9.03 -28.16
C LEU A 537 -8.51 8.75 -29.24
N LEU A 538 -8.11 8.46 -30.48
CA LEU A 538 -9.06 8.04 -31.54
C LEU A 538 -9.78 6.75 -31.20
N TYR A 539 -9.05 5.75 -30.70
CA TYR A 539 -9.67 4.51 -30.22
C TYR A 539 -10.69 4.78 -29.10
N ASN A 540 -10.33 5.69 -28.18
CA ASN A 540 -11.23 6.12 -27.11
C ASN A 540 -12.46 6.88 -27.66
N ALA A 541 -12.27 7.72 -28.66
CA ALA A 541 -13.36 8.44 -29.32
C ALA A 541 -14.36 7.47 -29.97
N CYS A 542 -13.88 6.44 -30.68
CA CYS A 542 -14.73 5.38 -31.22
C CYS A 542 -15.53 4.65 -30.13
N LYS A 543 -14.88 4.30 -29.03
CA LYS A 543 -15.49 3.52 -27.96
C LYS A 543 -16.62 4.27 -27.24
N TYR A 544 -16.54 5.59 -27.16
CA TYR A 544 -17.47 6.45 -26.40
C TYR A 544 -18.25 7.42 -27.32
N ASP A 545 -18.29 7.14 -28.63
CA ASP A 545 -18.98 7.94 -29.67
C ASP A 545 -18.70 9.45 -29.58
N LYS A 546 -17.40 9.80 -29.45
CA LYS A 546 -16.96 11.20 -29.34
C LYS A 546 -16.75 11.82 -30.72
N LYS A 547 -17.23 13.04 -30.91
CA LYS A 547 -17.03 13.83 -32.14
C LYS A 547 -15.60 14.32 -32.25
N VAL A 548 -14.94 14.04 -33.36
CA VAL A 548 -13.53 14.37 -33.61
C VAL A 548 -13.44 15.43 -34.69
N TYR A 549 -12.64 16.48 -34.47
CA TYR A 549 -12.29 17.48 -35.48
C TYR A 549 -10.77 17.48 -35.72
N LEU A 550 -10.39 17.51 -37.01
CA LEU A 550 -8.98 17.51 -37.44
C LEU A 550 -8.66 18.85 -38.14
N TYR A 551 -7.70 19.62 -37.57
CA TYR A 551 -7.28 20.88 -38.15
C TYR A 551 -5.78 20.86 -38.41
N GLY A 552 -5.37 20.99 -39.67
CA GLY A 552 -3.93 21.09 -39.98
C GLY A 552 -3.54 20.45 -41.29
N SER A 553 -2.22 20.47 -41.53
CA SER A 553 -1.55 19.95 -42.74
C SER A 553 -2.06 20.57 -44.05
N LYS A 554 -1.55 20.08 -45.18
CA LYS A 554 -2.06 20.45 -46.51
C LYS A 554 -3.43 19.80 -46.76
N LYS A 555 -4.21 20.36 -47.71
CA LYS A 555 -5.56 19.85 -48.04
C LYS A 555 -5.52 18.37 -48.41
N GLU A 556 -4.63 17.97 -49.33
CA GLU A 556 -4.47 16.58 -49.78
C GLU A 556 -4.13 15.61 -48.63
N VAL A 557 -3.29 16.09 -47.68
CA VAL A 557 -2.83 15.29 -46.54
C VAL A 557 -3.99 15.06 -45.56
N ILE A 558 -4.76 16.09 -45.22
CA ILE A 558 -5.85 15.98 -44.26
C ILE A 558 -7.00 15.15 -44.83
N GLU A 559 -7.34 15.31 -46.09
CA GLU A 559 -8.37 14.50 -46.77
C GLU A 559 -7.96 13.03 -46.81
N LYS A 560 -6.71 12.72 -47.13
CA LYS A 560 -6.18 11.35 -47.11
C LYS A 560 -6.14 10.79 -45.68
N THR A 561 -5.78 11.62 -44.71
CA THR A 561 -5.83 11.23 -43.29
C THR A 561 -7.25 10.80 -42.85
N VAL A 562 -8.27 11.60 -43.21
CA VAL A 562 -9.65 11.30 -42.90
C VAL A 562 -10.09 9.98 -43.56
N LYS A 563 -9.72 9.75 -44.81
CA LYS A 563 -10.01 8.51 -45.52
C LYS A 563 -9.42 7.30 -44.78
N VAL A 564 -8.10 7.34 -44.50
CA VAL A 564 -7.40 6.26 -43.76
C VAL A 564 -7.99 6.03 -42.36
N LEU A 565 -8.36 7.10 -41.65
CA LEU A 565 -8.94 6.97 -40.32
C LEU A 565 -10.33 6.33 -40.36
N LYS A 566 -11.18 6.68 -41.32
CA LYS A 566 -12.51 6.08 -41.52
C LYS A 566 -12.40 4.58 -41.89
N GLU A 567 -11.43 4.21 -42.71
CA GLU A 567 -11.15 2.81 -43.06
C GLU A 567 -10.66 2.01 -41.84
N LYS A 568 -9.79 2.62 -41.03
CA LYS A 568 -9.19 1.95 -39.84
C LYS A 568 -10.13 1.85 -38.64
N TYR A 569 -11.01 2.82 -38.48
CA TYR A 569 -11.93 2.95 -37.32
C TYR A 569 -13.37 3.14 -37.85
N ILE A 570 -14.08 2.06 -38.09
CA ILE A 570 -15.42 2.06 -38.74
C ILE A 570 -16.41 2.99 -38.05
N ASN A 571 -16.38 3.09 -36.72
CA ASN A 571 -17.32 3.90 -35.92
C ASN A 571 -16.74 5.26 -35.49
N LEU A 572 -15.69 5.77 -36.15
CA LEU A 572 -15.10 7.05 -35.79
C LEU A 572 -15.94 8.20 -36.32
N ASN A 573 -16.50 8.99 -35.41
CA ASN A 573 -17.32 10.16 -35.76
C ASN A 573 -16.42 11.39 -36.03
N ILE A 574 -15.95 11.54 -37.28
CA ILE A 574 -15.23 12.74 -37.70
C ILE A 574 -16.26 13.78 -38.14
N CYS A 575 -16.57 14.72 -37.25
CA CYS A 575 -17.58 15.77 -37.49
C CYS A 575 -17.11 16.87 -38.44
N GLY A 576 -15.79 17.04 -38.62
CA GLY A 576 -15.23 18.02 -39.56
C GLY A 576 -13.71 17.92 -39.65
N TYR A 577 -13.17 18.53 -40.71
CA TYR A 577 -11.72 18.68 -40.89
C TYR A 577 -11.41 19.90 -41.77
N MET A 578 -10.25 20.55 -41.54
CA MET A 578 -9.84 21.68 -42.32
C MET A 578 -8.31 21.72 -42.49
N SER A 579 -7.86 22.19 -43.66
CA SER A 579 -6.45 22.39 -43.95
C SER A 579 -5.85 23.50 -43.07
N GLY A 580 -4.63 23.28 -42.59
CA GLY A 580 -3.86 24.28 -41.83
C GLY A 580 -3.40 25.51 -42.64
N TYR A 581 -3.67 25.53 -43.95
CA TYR A 581 -3.44 26.67 -44.85
C TYR A 581 -4.70 27.51 -45.07
N SER A 582 -5.84 27.12 -44.54
CA SER A 582 -7.10 27.91 -44.54
C SER A 582 -6.96 29.09 -43.58
N LYS A 583 -7.82 30.13 -43.76
CA LYS A 583 -7.84 31.26 -42.82
C LYS A 583 -8.23 30.79 -41.43
N GLU A 584 -7.54 31.27 -40.41
CA GLU A 584 -7.78 30.88 -39.01
C GLU A 584 -9.24 31.11 -38.57
N LYS A 585 -9.83 32.22 -39.02
CA LYS A 585 -11.24 32.57 -38.74
C LYS A 585 -12.22 31.54 -39.29
N ASP A 586 -11.95 30.99 -40.46
CA ASP A 586 -12.82 29.99 -41.10
C ASP A 586 -12.72 28.67 -40.35
N ALA A 587 -11.51 28.28 -39.93
CA ALA A 587 -11.30 27.11 -39.11
C ALA A 587 -12.03 27.20 -37.74
N LEU A 588 -11.95 28.34 -37.05
CA LEU A 588 -12.67 28.58 -35.81
C LEU A 588 -14.19 28.53 -35.98
N ASN A 589 -14.71 29.11 -37.05
CA ASN A 589 -16.17 29.09 -37.35
C ASN A 589 -16.65 27.66 -37.62
N ASP A 590 -15.87 26.85 -38.35
CA ASP A 590 -16.22 25.46 -38.65
C ASP A 590 -16.18 24.59 -37.41
N ILE A 591 -15.12 24.72 -36.58
CA ILE A 591 -15.01 24.05 -35.27
C ILE A 591 -16.20 24.39 -34.38
N LYS A 592 -16.66 25.66 -34.36
CA LYS A 592 -17.82 26.11 -33.59
C LYS A 592 -19.11 25.46 -34.04
N LYS A 593 -19.29 25.29 -35.37
CA LYS A 593 -20.46 24.62 -35.95
C LYS A 593 -20.47 23.12 -35.60
N CYS A 594 -19.32 22.46 -35.73
CA CYS A 594 -19.17 21.02 -35.49
C CYS A 594 -19.31 20.63 -34.03
N LYS A 595 -18.96 21.50 -33.06
CA LYS A 595 -18.96 21.26 -31.62
C LYS A 595 -18.27 19.93 -31.28
N PRO A 596 -16.98 19.76 -31.59
CA PRO A 596 -16.29 18.50 -31.37
C PRO A 596 -16.04 18.25 -29.88
N ASP A 597 -16.02 16.97 -29.47
CA ASP A 597 -15.51 16.56 -28.18
C ASP A 597 -13.96 16.55 -28.17
N TYR A 598 -13.35 16.18 -29.29
CA TYR A 598 -11.89 16.08 -29.48
C TYR A 598 -11.43 16.95 -30.65
N LEU A 599 -10.43 17.81 -30.38
CA LEU A 599 -9.81 18.67 -31.39
C LEU A 599 -8.32 18.32 -31.52
N PHE A 600 -7.91 17.93 -32.70
CA PHE A 600 -6.50 17.69 -33.02
C PHE A 600 -5.96 18.76 -33.96
N VAL A 601 -4.85 19.42 -33.54
CA VAL A 601 -4.26 20.55 -34.27
C VAL A 601 -2.90 20.16 -34.79
N GLY A 602 -2.72 20.12 -36.15
CA GLY A 602 -1.51 19.67 -36.82
C GLY A 602 -0.98 20.71 -37.81
N ILE A 603 -0.75 21.96 -37.37
CA ILE A 603 -0.19 23.03 -38.21
C ILE A 603 1.33 23.28 -37.98
N GLY A 604 1.95 22.40 -37.18
CA GLY A 604 3.38 22.43 -36.84
C GLY A 604 3.71 23.33 -35.65
N SER A 605 4.72 22.92 -34.87
CA SER A 605 5.23 23.69 -33.74
C SER A 605 6.15 24.83 -34.24
N PRO A 606 6.10 26.07 -33.68
CA PRO A 606 5.29 26.48 -32.49
C PRO A 606 3.87 26.95 -32.82
N LYS A 607 3.46 27.05 -34.08
CA LYS A 607 2.22 27.66 -34.51
C LYS A 607 0.97 26.97 -33.90
N GLN A 608 0.99 25.64 -33.76
CA GLN A 608 -0.13 24.90 -33.23
C GLN A 608 -0.34 25.15 -31.71
N GLU A 609 0.73 25.28 -30.94
CA GLU A 609 0.68 25.61 -29.53
C GLU A 609 0.17 27.06 -29.37
N GLU A 610 0.69 28.00 -30.17
CA GLU A 610 0.25 29.39 -30.17
C GLU A 610 -1.23 29.52 -30.55
N PHE A 611 -1.69 28.78 -31.55
CA PHE A 611 -3.10 28.75 -31.96
C PHE A 611 -4.00 28.29 -30.80
N ILE A 612 -3.64 27.21 -30.11
CA ILE A 612 -4.41 26.69 -28.99
C ILE A 612 -4.44 27.69 -27.83
N ILE A 613 -3.32 28.31 -27.50
CA ILE A 613 -3.20 29.27 -26.40
C ILE A 613 -4.00 30.55 -26.69
N ARG A 614 -3.84 31.13 -27.89
CA ARG A 614 -4.60 32.36 -28.26
C ARG A 614 -6.11 32.17 -28.27
N ASN A 615 -6.55 30.99 -28.68
CA ASN A 615 -7.96 30.67 -28.81
C ASN A 615 -8.54 29.88 -27.61
N GLU A 616 -7.86 29.90 -26.44
CA GLU A 616 -8.26 29.15 -25.23
C GLU A 616 -9.73 29.35 -24.86
N LYS A 617 -10.18 30.62 -24.88
CA LYS A 617 -11.55 31.00 -24.51
C LYS A 617 -12.59 30.41 -25.47
N PHE A 618 -12.21 30.27 -26.75
CA PHE A 618 -13.06 29.71 -27.77
C PHE A 618 -13.28 28.19 -27.61
N PHE A 619 -12.28 27.51 -27.07
CA PHE A 619 -12.26 26.06 -26.91
C PHE A 619 -12.79 25.56 -25.55
N ARG A 620 -13.51 26.38 -24.78
CA ARG A 620 -13.97 26.02 -23.43
C ARG A 620 -14.84 24.76 -23.36
N ASN A 621 -15.62 24.53 -24.42
CA ASN A 621 -16.58 23.42 -24.48
C ASN A 621 -16.01 22.16 -25.18
N ILE A 622 -14.73 22.15 -25.52
CA ILE A 622 -14.05 21.00 -26.15
C ILE A 622 -13.39 20.18 -25.03
N GLY A 623 -13.79 18.91 -24.89
CA GLY A 623 -13.29 18.05 -23.83
C GLY A 623 -11.80 17.77 -23.89
N VAL A 624 -11.26 17.48 -25.10
CA VAL A 624 -9.85 17.16 -25.32
C VAL A 624 -9.27 17.94 -26.49
N ILE A 625 -8.15 18.63 -26.27
CA ILE A 625 -7.41 19.35 -27.30
C ILE A 625 -5.97 18.87 -27.30
N MET A 626 -5.45 18.53 -28.48
CA MET A 626 -4.06 18.02 -28.58
C MET A 626 -3.36 18.54 -29.84
N PRO A 627 -2.21 19.24 -29.72
CA PRO A 627 -1.34 19.53 -30.84
C PRO A 627 -0.65 18.23 -31.29
N VAL A 628 -0.75 17.91 -32.59
CA VAL A 628 -0.30 16.61 -33.13
C VAL A 628 0.86 16.73 -34.11
N GLY A 629 1.28 17.95 -34.47
CA GLY A 629 2.40 18.19 -35.38
C GLY A 629 2.27 17.45 -36.73
N GLY A 630 3.30 16.75 -37.12
CA GLY A 630 3.32 15.96 -38.34
C GLY A 630 2.65 14.60 -38.28
N THR A 631 1.78 14.36 -37.31
CA THR A 631 1.07 13.06 -37.16
C THR A 631 0.14 12.77 -38.35
N PHE A 632 -0.49 13.81 -38.92
CA PHE A 632 -1.33 13.63 -40.12
C PHE A 632 -0.54 13.14 -41.32
N ASP A 633 0.71 13.61 -41.53
CA ASP A 633 1.58 13.14 -42.58
C ASP A 633 1.93 11.65 -42.45
N VAL A 634 2.07 11.18 -41.20
CA VAL A 634 2.34 9.77 -40.87
C VAL A 634 1.12 8.91 -41.09
N VAL A 635 -0.03 9.37 -40.58
CA VAL A 635 -1.31 8.62 -40.69
C VAL A 635 -1.80 8.52 -42.11
N SER A 636 -1.65 9.57 -42.92
CA SER A 636 -1.97 9.55 -44.34
C SER A 636 -1.07 8.60 -45.16
N GLY A 637 0.03 8.11 -44.57
CA GLY A 637 1.02 7.28 -45.27
C GLY A 637 1.97 8.03 -46.21
N LEU A 638 1.85 9.38 -46.29
CA LEU A 638 2.79 10.21 -47.08
C LEU A 638 4.19 10.28 -46.48
N LYS A 639 4.28 10.12 -45.14
CA LYS A 639 5.57 9.95 -44.46
C LYS A 639 5.60 8.63 -43.72
N LYS A 640 6.68 7.87 -43.95
CA LYS A 640 6.90 6.62 -43.20
C LYS A 640 7.37 6.90 -41.78
N ARG A 641 6.75 6.27 -40.76
CA ARG A 641 7.27 6.28 -39.41
C ARG A 641 8.61 5.55 -39.35
N ALA A 642 9.47 5.88 -38.42
CA ALA A 642 10.72 5.19 -38.20
C ALA A 642 10.52 3.68 -38.01
N PRO A 643 11.41 2.81 -38.51
CA PRO A 643 11.36 1.38 -38.29
C PRO A 643 11.28 1.04 -36.79
N ILE A 644 10.68 -0.11 -36.44
CA ILE A 644 10.44 -0.55 -35.05
C ILE A 644 11.74 -0.56 -34.23
N ILE A 645 12.87 -0.90 -34.84
CA ILE A 645 14.19 -0.90 -34.17
C ILE A 645 14.52 0.51 -33.66
N TYR A 646 14.40 1.55 -34.53
CA TYR A 646 14.64 2.93 -34.14
C TYR A 646 13.64 3.41 -33.06
N GLN A 647 12.39 2.95 -33.12
CA GLN A 647 11.39 3.27 -32.11
C GLN A 647 11.76 2.65 -30.74
N LYS A 648 12.15 1.37 -30.70
CA LYS A 648 12.56 0.66 -29.49
C LYS A 648 13.85 1.20 -28.87
N LEU A 649 14.79 1.66 -29.71
CA LEU A 649 16.04 2.28 -29.28
C LEU A 649 15.90 3.77 -28.95
N HIS A 650 14.68 4.33 -29.06
CA HIS A 650 14.42 5.77 -28.86
C HIS A 650 15.18 6.70 -29.83
N LEU A 651 15.50 6.21 -31.01
CA LEU A 651 16.27 6.91 -32.06
C LEU A 651 15.39 7.42 -33.23
N GLU A 652 14.07 7.59 -33.03
CA GLU A 652 13.17 8.12 -34.08
C GLU A 652 13.61 9.49 -34.58
N TRP A 653 14.16 10.32 -33.69
CA TRP A 653 14.68 11.64 -34.04
C TRP A 653 15.88 11.54 -35.01
N LEU A 654 16.77 10.56 -34.81
CA LEU A 654 17.93 10.31 -35.68
C LEU A 654 17.47 9.83 -37.07
N TYR A 655 16.53 8.90 -37.13
CA TYR A 655 15.95 8.44 -38.39
C TYR A 655 15.32 9.59 -39.18
N ARG A 656 14.54 10.46 -38.52
CA ARG A 656 13.94 11.65 -39.14
C ARG A 656 15.00 12.65 -39.63
N MET A 657 16.09 12.80 -38.92
CA MET A 657 17.24 13.66 -39.33
C MET A 657 17.86 13.13 -40.61
N ILE A 658 18.11 11.84 -40.71
CA ILE A 658 18.71 11.21 -41.90
C ILE A 658 17.78 11.35 -43.13
N LYS A 659 16.47 11.18 -42.93
CA LYS A 659 15.49 11.24 -44.03
C LYS A 659 15.08 12.66 -44.44
N GLU A 660 15.20 13.65 -43.56
CA GLU A 660 14.80 15.03 -43.77
C GLU A 660 15.93 16.01 -43.39
N PRO A 661 16.99 16.19 -44.22
CA PRO A 661 18.14 17.05 -43.89
C PRO A 661 17.77 18.50 -43.59
N LYS A 662 16.66 19.01 -44.14
CA LYS A 662 16.13 20.36 -43.84
C LYS A 662 15.83 20.60 -42.36
N ARG A 663 15.76 19.55 -41.55
CA ARG A 663 15.56 19.61 -40.08
C ARG A 663 16.84 19.81 -39.27
N ILE A 664 17.99 20.03 -39.91
CA ILE A 664 19.27 20.35 -39.24
C ILE A 664 19.10 21.52 -38.25
N LYS A 665 18.29 22.54 -38.61
CA LYS A 665 17.99 23.68 -37.73
C LYS A 665 17.31 23.24 -36.40
N ASP A 666 16.52 22.18 -36.43
CA ASP A 666 15.89 21.63 -35.21
C ASP A 666 16.91 20.89 -34.35
N ASN A 667 17.96 20.31 -34.92
CA ASN A 667 19.02 19.63 -34.20
C ASN A 667 19.89 20.59 -33.39
N VAL A 668 20.14 21.80 -33.91
CA VAL A 668 20.79 22.87 -33.15
C VAL A 668 20.00 23.20 -31.88
N LYS A 669 18.67 23.16 -31.94
CA LYS A 669 17.80 23.34 -30.76
C LYS A 669 17.95 22.20 -29.77
N ILE A 670 18.13 20.96 -30.21
CA ILE A 670 18.37 19.81 -29.32
C ILE A 670 19.72 19.98 -28.59
N LEU A 671 20.76 20.42 -29.27
CA LEU A 671 22.05 20.74 -28.64
C LEU A 671 21.90 21.90 -27.64
N LYS A 672 21.21 22.98 -28.02
CA LYS A 672 20.88 24.07 -27.10
C LYS A 672 20.11 23.57 -25.87
N TYR A 673 19.15 22.67 -26.04
CA TYR A 673 18.42 22.05 -24.97
C TYR A 673 19.35 21.29 -24.02
N LEU A 674 20.22 20.42 -24.53
CA LEU A 674 21.17 19.67 -23.72
C LEU A 674 22.11 20.61 -22.95
N TYR A 675 22.63 21.64 -23.59
CA TYR A 675 23.44 22.68 -22.94
C TYR A 675 22.67 23.33 -21.77
N LEU A 676 21.42 23.75 -22.01
CA LEU A 676 20.59 24.37 -20.98
C LEU A 676 20.27 23.41 -19.81
N VAL A 677 20.04 22.13 -20.09
CA VAL A 677 19.75 21.10 -19.04
C VAL A 677 20.99 20.82 -18.21
N ILE A 678 22.17 20.74 -18.83
CA ILE A 678 23.43 20.37 -18.16
C ILE A 678 24.02 21.57 -17.41
N PHE A 679 24.11 22.72 -18.04
CA PHE A 679 24.93 23.84 -17.55
C PHE A 679 24.14 25.01 -16.95
N LYS A 680 22.95 25.35 -17.47
CA LYS A 680 22.26 26.59 -17.05
C LYS A 680 21.29 26.41 -15.87
N ASN A 681 21.00 25.20 -15.43
CA ASN A 681 20.07 24.92 -14.33
C ASN A 681 20.75 24.45 -13.03
N GLY A 682 21.99 24.89 -12.79
CA GLY A 682 22.65 24.79 -11.49
C GLY A 682 22.30 25.92 -10.50
N GLY A 683 21.51 26.89 -10.93
CA GLY A 683 21.12 28.05 -10.13
C GLY A 683 19.76 27.87 -9.44
N LYS A 684 19.74 28.21 -8.18
CA LYS A 684 18.65 28.22 -7.22
C LYS A 684 17.28 28.55 -7.83
N ASP A 685 16.25 27.79 -7.39
CA ASP A 685 14.85 28.19 -7.50
C ASP A 685 14.71 29.64 -7.01
N GLU A 686 14.39 30.56 -7.91
CA GLU A 686 13.88 31.87 -7.52
C GLU A 686 12.58 31.65 -6.74
N LYS A 687 12.59 32.08 -5.49
CA LYS A 687 11.48 32.07 -4.53
C LYS A 687 10.23 32.78 -5.07
#